data_e34561d752c6fc392ac59b9efba58d5f
#
_entry.id   e34561d752c6fc392ac59b9efba58d5f
#
_cell.length_a   1.000
_cell.length_b   1.000
_cell.length_c   1.000
_cell.angle_alpha   90.00
_cell.angle_beta   90.00
_cell.angle_gamma   90.00
#
_symmetry.space_group_name_H-M   'P 1'
#
loop_
_entity.id
_entity.type
_entity.pdbx_description
1 polymer ?
#
loop_
_entity_poly.entity_id
_entity_poly.type
_entity_poly.pdbx_seq_one_letter_code
_entity_poly.pdbx_strand_id
1 'polypeptide(L)'
;MALTLMVIMLATMQTMAQDTKSPTCQVTGTIRDKATHEPELAATIIVAQQSQPKVAFKKGVTDTGGVFLLTLPATDARYILTASVLGKKAAQVKLTVTPADTLIDLGDIVLADDARLLDEVQVLAQKPLVTMDVDKLTYDVASDPDAKYMMTSEILNKVPLLDVDGMGNIKMNGTTNFLILQNGRRTAVTRHPKEILRSLPAELIKSIEVITSPGAKYDAEGIGGIINIVMQRRYEGHLTNLNGAVNNMGFVTGLSTTTKIGRFSIDGYMNYNRILTPTGSNASHTYNYASDSRAYQQTTSSHKSRGSTEFANINASYEIDTLQLLTLSLSGMGSQQRLPVWGSTEMWNRDRSQLAYSYLRSSLAKESFLNGTAGIDYQRTGRHNKQRLTTLSYQISTNPQWIKNNTQYDEIVYNTPSNIIEELQLYANRTDADNKSVEHTLQADYTTPIDKHNTIETGLKYIVRNNESTNDIYDARIVVGDFVYNDQRSNHYKNRNDILAAYLSYTYRSAAVSLMPGLRYEYTYQDIRYLSGAMGADADYSGHYAYLVPSMKVNFKVGPHQSLRLEYGMRLSRPSIYYLNPYFNDLNPQRITQGNGQLDAERSHNFGITYGNFTRKLNLNMSLGYRRLDNGIEQVSRIIGDGGEYFDEGKHYAAPGALYSTYMNIGRTQRTALDVYLRWNMNSRISWTINSNVSYLDLSDPARQLRNHGWQTSLSGSTSVRLPGDLRLMGRLAYSSRSVMLQGNNNSLLTYNIGLTRSFLKDKRLTLSLMATEFARSWMTRSTTTYGTNFYTQRDNQVKRQYFGLTAMYRFGTLRQSATKRASHGIHNDDLKAGGR
;
A
#
# COMPACT_ATOMS: atom_id res chain seq x y z
N MET A 1 30.07 -33.78 19.34
CA MET A 1 29.33 -34.84 20.10
C MET A 1 27.82 -34.67 20.08
N ALA A 2 27.27 -33.53 19.71
CA ALA A 2 25.80 -33.32 19.58
C ALA A 2 25.24 -33.65 18.17
N LEU A 3 26.08 -33.67 17.16
CA LEU A 3 25.67 -33.97 15.77
C LEU A 3 25.64 -35.47 15.45
N THR A 4 26.34 -36.29 16.25
CA THR A 4 26.43 -37.73 16.06
C THR A 4 25.27 -38.50 16.72
N LEU A 5 24.61 -37.90 17.71
CA LEU A 5 23.41 -38.48 18.34
C LEU A 5 22.11 -38.24 17.53
N MET A 6 22.06 -37.21 16.67
CA MET A 6 20.91 -36.92 15.83
C MET A 6 20.85 -37.80 14.56
N VAL A 7 21.98 -38.36 14.13
CA VAL A 7 22.04 -39.28 12.99
C VAL A 7 21.70 -40.71 13.38
N ILE A 8 21.88 -41.08 14.65
CA ILE A 8 21.56 -42.43 15.16
C ILE A 8 20.06 -42.59 15.51
N MET A 9 19.34 -41.48 15.78
CA MET A 9 17.88 -41.54 16.00
C MET A 9 17.06 -41.56 14.71
N LEU A 10 17.63 -41.25 13.56
CA LEU A 10 16.92 -41.34 12.26
C LEU A 10 17.07 -42.69 11.54
N ALA A 11 17.91 -43.61 12.07
CA ALA A 11 18.19 -44.88 11.42
C ALA A 11 17.42 -46.09 11.98
N THR A 12 16.57 -45.92 13.01
CA THR A 12 15.87 -47.03 13.68
C THR A 12 14.33 -47.05 13.49
N MET A 13 13.79 -46.29 12.50
CA MET A 13 12.35 -46.42 12.13
C MET A 13 12.15 -46.79 10.66
N GLN A 14 12.86 -47.79 10.19
CA GLN A 14 12.55 -48.46 8.92
C GLN A 14 12.64 -49.97 9.14
N THR A 15 11.59 -50.52 9.75
CA THR A 15 11.29 -51.92 9.56
C THR A 15 9.79 -52.18 9.80
N MET A 16 9.18 -52.83 8.81
CA MET A 16 7.93 -53.59 8.87
C MET A 16 6.61 -52.80 8.79
N ALA A 17 6.18 -52.46 7.55
CA ALA A 17 4.78 -52.64 7.18
C ALA A 17 4.74 -53.50 5.93
N GLN A 18 4.56 -54.81 6.13
CA GLN A 18 4.05 -55.71 5.06
C GLN A 18 2.64 -55.27 4.76
N ASP A 19 2.39 -54.80 3.52
CA ASP A 19 1.07 -54.56 2.94
C ASP A 19 0.39 -55.92 2.71
N THR A 20 -0.30 -56.43 3.70
CA THR A 20 -1.35 -57.44 3.46
C THR A 20 -2.55 -56.69 2.86
N LYS A 21 -2.70 -56.72 1.56
CA LYS A 21 -3.93 -56.28 0.87
C LYS A 21 -5.12 -57.02 1.46
N SER A 22 -5.83 -56.38 2.37
CA SER A 22 -7.11 -56.89 2.85
C SER A 22 -8.05 -56.99 1.62
N PRO A 23 -8.81 -58.09 1.46
CA PRO A 23 -9.76 -58.23 0.36
C PRO A 23 -10.72 -57.03 0.38
N THR A 24 -11.04 -56.53 -0.80
CA THR A 24 -11.89 -55.33 -0.97
C THR A 24 -13.11 -55.69 -1.82
N CYS A 25 -14.27 -55.14 -1.45
CA CYS A 25 -15.53 -55.21 -2.21
C CYS A 25 -15.79 -53.87 -2.85
N GLN A 26 -16.19 -53.87 -4.13
CA GLN A 26 -16.69 -52.70 -4.84
C GLN A 26 -18.19 -52.57 -4.62
N VAL A 27 -18.65 -51.35 -4.28
CA VAL A 27 -20.08 -51.06 -4.16
C VAL A 27 -20.43 -50.00 -5.19
N THR A 28 -21.38 -50.31 -6.07
CA THR A 28 -21.85 -49.40 -7.14
C THR A 28 -23.37 -49.22 -7.07
N GLY A 29 -23.89 -48.28 -7.82
CA GLY A 29 -25.30 -47.98 -7.97
C GLY A 29 -25.50 -46.64 -8.71
N THR A 30 -26.73 -46.38 -9.14
CA THR A 30 -27.09 -45.14 -9.87
C THR A 30 -28.04 -44.30 -9.05
N ILE A 31 -27.77 -43.02 -8.93
CA ILE A 31 -28.68 -42.07 -8.26
C ILE A 31 -29.55 -41.37 -9.30
N ARG A 32 -30.86 -41.42 -9.09
CA ARG A 32 -31.85 -40.81 -10.02
C ARG A 32 -32.82 -39.88 -9.29
N ASP A 33 -33.29 -38.90 -9.99
CA ASP A 33 -34.45 -38.09 -9.58
C ASP A 33 -35.73 -38.91 -9.56
N LYS A 34 -36.56 -38.77 -8.52
CA LYS A 34 -37.83 -39.52 -8.40
C LYS A 34 -38.89 -39.11 -9.42
N ALA A 35 -38.92 -37.83 -9.80
CA ALA A 35 -39.94 -37.29 -10.71
C ALA A 35 -39.60 -37.40 -12.18
N THR A 36 -38.30 -37.16 -12.52
CA THR A 36 -37.84 -37.11 -13.90
C THR A 36 -37.15 -38.41 -14.32
N HIS A 37 -36.75 -39.29 -13.42
CA HIS A 37 -35.91 -40.48 -13.62
C HIS A 37 -34.55 -40.18 -14.28
N GLU A 38 -34.15 -38.89 -14.35
CA GLU A 38 -32.84 -38.47 -14.88
C GLU A 38 -31.72 -38.77 -13.84
N PRO A 39 -30.52 -39.06 -14.30
CA PRO A 39 -29.38 -39.32 -13.40
C PRO A 39 -28.92 -38.05 -12.68
N GLU A 40 -28.64 -38.16 -11.39
CA GLU A 40 -28.17 -37.07 -10.54
C GLU A 40 -26.63 -36.94 -10.53
N LEU A 41 -26.11 -35.94 -11.22
CA LEU A 41 -24.70 -35.61 -11.29
C LEU A 41 -24.21 -35.03 -9.98
N ALA A 42 -23.04 -35.45 -9.51
CA ALA A 42 -22.36 -34.97 -8.31
C ALA A 42 -23.17 -35.18 -7.02
N ALA A 43 -24.05 -36.18 -6.98
CA ALA A 43 -24.69 -36.62 -5.74
C ALA A 43 -23.62 -37.12 -4.75
N THR A 44 -23.70 -36.66 -3.51
CA THR A 44 -22.75 -37.04 -2.47
C THR A 44 -23.19 -38.39 -1.87
N ILE A 45 -22.27 -39.35 -1.87
CA ILE A 45 -22.46 -40.69 -1.28
C ILE A 45 -21.58 -40.76 -0.03
N ILE A 46 -22.21 -41.06 1.13
CA ILE A 46 -21.52 -41.27 2.39
C ILE A 46 -21.83 -42.68 2.88
N VAL A 47 -20.80 -43.45 3.14
CA VAL A 47 -20.94 -44.78 3.81
C VAL A 47 -20.44 -44.67 5.23
N ALA A 48 -21.26 -45.14 6.19
CA ALA A 48 -20.92 -45.17 7.60
C ALA A 48 -21.14 -46.61 8.12
N GLN A 49 -20.39 -47.04 9.13
CA GLN A 49 -20.68 -48.30 9.77
C GLN A 49 -21.98 -48.20 10.59
N GLN A 50 -22.78 -49.26 10.61
CA GLN A 50 -24.05 -49.26 11.33
C GLN A 50 -23.88 -49.05 12.85
N SER A 51 -22.73 -49.41 13.39
CA SER A 51 -22.35 -49.19 14.80
C SER A 51 -22.00 -47.69 15.08
N GLN A 52 -21.60 -46.95 14.06
CA GLN A 52 -21.22 -45.52 14.16
C GLN A 52 -21.82 -44.71 13.03
N PRO A 53 -23.15 -44.54 12.94
CA PRO A 53 -23.83 -44.00 11.77
C PRO A 53 -23.56 -42.52 11.53
N LYS A 54 -23.00 -41.80 12.49
CA LYS A 54 -22.62 -40.36 12.37
C LYS A 54 -21.18 -40.15 11.90
N VAL A 55 -20.36 -41.20 11.82
CA VAL A 55 -18.96 -41.13 11.40
C VAL A 55 -18.83 -41.66 9.98
N ALA A 56 -18.45 -40.79 9.04
CA ALA A 56 -18.27 -41.22 7.65
C ALA A 56 -17.04 -42.13 7.52
N PHE A 57 -17.27 -43.36 7.11
CA PHE A 57 -16.23 -44.35 6.82
C PHE A 57 -15.64 -44.17 5.40
N LYS A 58 -16.50 -43.95 4.41
CA LYS A 58 -16.10 -43.67 3.01
C LYS A 58 -17.00 -42.62 2.39
N LYS A 59 -16.47 -41.84 1.43
CA LYS A 59 -17.25 -40.82 0.69
C LYS A 59 -16.95 -40.96 -0.78
N GLY A 60 -17.94 -40.67 -1.63
CA GLY A 60 -17.83 -40.57 -3.08
C GLY A 60 -18.83 -39.57 -3.64
N VAL A 61 -18.78 -39.41 -4.96
CA VAL A 61 -19.74 -38.61 -5.74
C VAL A 61 -20.10 -39.35 -7.02
N THR A 62 -21.30 -39.10 -7.51
CA THR A 62 -21.75 -39.68 -8.80
C THR A 62 -21.11 -38.93 -9.98
N ASP A 63 -20.92 -39.67 -11.08
CA ASP A 63 -20.47 -39.16 -12.39
C ASP A 63 -21.61 -38.51 -13.18
N THR A 64 -21.39 -38.22 -14.47
CA THR A 64 -22.38 -37.63 -15.38
C THR A 64 -23.57 -38.53 -15.68
N GLY A 65 -23.42 -39.86 -15.47
CA GLY A 65 -24.49 -40.83 -15.60
C GLY A 65 -25.21 -41.13 -14.28
N GLY A 66 -24.90 -40.41 -13.19
CA GLY A 66 -25.44 -40.64 -11.88
C GLY A 66 -24.84 -41.88 -11.17
N VAL A 67 -23.81 -42.50 -11.71
CA VAL A 67 -23.19 -43.73 -11.20
C VAL A 67 -22.12 -43.38 -10.17
N PHE A 68 -22.09 -44.15 -9.07
CA PHE A 68 -20.99 -44.11 -8.11
C PHE A 68 -20.31 -45.46 -7.99
N LEU A 69 -19.02 -45.44 -7.61
CA LEU A 69 -18.20 -46.61 -7.33
C LEU A 69 -17.39 -46.35 -6.08
N LEU A 70 -17.57 -47.21 -5.06
CA LEU A 70 -16.85 -47.11 -3.78
C LEU A 70 -16.19 -48.45 -3.47
N THR A 71 -14.97 -48.42 -2.93
CA THR A 71 -14.27 -49.62 -2.50
C THR A 71 -14.32 -49.67 -0.97
N LEU A 72 -14.87 -50.76 -0.41
CA LEU A 72 -14.95 -51.06 1.01
C LEU A 72 -14.11 -52.29 1.36
N PRO A 73 -13.65 -52.50 2.61
CA PRO A 73 -13.06 -53.74 3.04
C PRO A 73 -14.09 -54.88 2.94
N ALA A 74 -13.71 -56.05 2.35
CA ALA A 74 -14.52 -57.24 2.28
C ALA A 74 -14.44 -58.01 3.63
N THR A 75 -15.20 -57.52 4.60
CA THR A 75 -15.25 -58.04 5.98
C THR A 75 -16.70 -58.17 6.40
N ASP A 76 -17.02 -59.03 7.34
CA ASP A 76 -18.39 -59.18 7.87
C ASP A 76 -18.78 -57.87 8.61
N ALA A 77 -19.25 -56.88 7.83
CA ALA A 77 -19.59 -55.54 8.36
C ALA A 77 -20.89 -55.02 7.76
N ARG A 78 -21.67 -54.35 8.61
CA ARG A 78 -22.92 -53.70 8.16
C ARG A 78 -22.68 -52.20 8.02
N TYR A 79 -23.08 -51.66 6.88
CA TYR A 79 -22.94 -50.23 6.53
C TYR A 79 -24.29 -49.61 6.23
N ILE A 80 -24.35 -48.30 6.39
CA ILE A 80 -25.45 -47.45 5.94
C ILE A 80 -24.86 -46.51 4.88
N LEU A 81 -25.34 -46.64 3.66
CA LEU A 81 -25.03 -45.73 2.53
C LEU A 81 -26.09 -44.62 2.54
N THR A 82 -25.67 -43.39 2.55
CA THR A 82 -26.52 -42.19 2.44
C THR A 82 -26.21 -41.48 1.15
N ALA A 83 -27.19 -41.36 0.26
CA ALA A 83 -27.09 -40.56 -0.96
C ALA A 83 -27.82 -39.24 -0.78
N SER A 84 -27.19 -38.09 -1.14
CA SER A 84 -27.75 -36.77 -0.98
C SER A 84 -27.34 -35.81 -2.10
N VAL A 85 -28.30 -34.98 -2.54
CA VAL A 85 -28.12 -33.90 -3.50
C VAL A 85 -28.84 -32.66 -2.98
N LEU A 86 -28.35 -31.47 -3.30
CA LEU A 86 -28.96 -30.22 -2.88
C LEU A 86 -30.39 -30.09 -3.47
N GLY A 87 -31.37 -29.90 -2.58
CA GLY A 87 -32.80 -29.82 -2.97
C GLY A 87 -33.55 -31.15 -2.94
N LYS A 88 -32.88 -32.25 -2.62
CA LYS A 88 -33.47 -33.58 -2.55
C LYS A 88 -33.41 -34.17 -1.15
N LYS A 89 -34.39 -34.98 -0.78
CA LYS A 89 -34.41 -35.71 0.47
C LYS A 89 -33.38 -36.85 0.39
N ALA A 90 -32.49 -36.92 1.35
CA ALA A 90 -31.45 -37.94 1.40
C ALA A 90 -32.07 -39.35 1.49
N ALA A 91 -31.58 -40.26 0.67
CA ALA A 91 -31.94 -41.68 0.72
C ALA A 91 -30.88 -42.47 1.48
N GLN A 92 -31.32 -43.46 2.27
CA GLN A 92 -30.44 -44.37 3.01
C GLN A 92 -30.68 -45.80 2.57
N VAL A 93 -29.60 -46.53 2.27
CA VAL A 93 -29.58 -47.92 1.91
C VAL A 93 -28.69 -48.67 2.92
N LYS A 94 -29.22 -49.72 3.52
CA LYS A 94 -28.43 -50.60 4.39
C LYS A 94 -27.80 -51.70 3.51
N LEU A 95 -26.50 -51.92 3.68
CA LEU A 95 -25.80 -52.98 2.98
C LEU A 95 -24.94 -53.78 3.98
N THR A 96 -24.78 -55.04 3.69
CA THR A 96 -23.90 -55.92 4.44
C THR A 96 -22.81 -56.38 3.45
N VAL A 97 -21.55 -56.22 3.85
CA VAL A 97 -20.40 -56.69 3.07
C VAL A 97 -19.84 -57.92 3.79
N THR A 98 -19.66 -59.01 3.05
CA THR A 98 -19.04 -60.24 3.55
C THR A 98 -17.68 -60.48 2.90
N PRO A 99 -16.82 -61.36 3.47
CA PRO A 99 -15.51 -61.67 2.84
C PRO A 99 -15.59 -62.28 1.45
N ALA A 100 -16.75 -62.81 1.03
CA ALA A 100 -16.97 -63.40 -0.26
C ALA A 100 -17.40 -62.38 -1.35
N ASP A 101 -17.79 -61.14 -0.92
CA ASP A 101 -18.30 -60.15 -1.86
C ASP A 101 -17.15 -59.40 -2.55
N THR A 102 -17.14 -59.45 -3.86
CA THR A 102 -16.22 -58.67 -4.73
C THR A 102 -16.86 -57.42 -5.33
N LEU A 103 -18.18 -57.51 -5.63
CA LEU A 103 -18.99 -56.43 -6.19
C LEU A 103 -20.42 -56.50 -5.62
N ILE A 104 -20.93 -55.38 -5.12
CA ILE A 104 -22.31 -55.20 -4.71
C ILE A 104 -22.90 -54.06 -5.54
N ASP A 105 -23.91 -54.41 -6.37
CA ASP A 105 -24.67 -53.39 -7.11
C ASP A 105 -25.98 -53.11 -6.38
N LEU A 106 -26.18 -51.85 -5.99
CA LEU A 106 -27.36 -51.39 -5.27
C LEU A 106 -28.47 -50.92 -6.20
N GLY A 107 -28.28 -51.01 -7.54
CA GLY A 107 -29.24 -50.56 -8.55
C GLY A 107 -29.54 -49.06 -8.47
N ASP A 108 -30.77 -48.72 -8.87
CA ASP A 108 -31.23 -47.32 -8.88
C ASP A 108 -31.67 -46.88 -7.48
N ILE A 109 -31.04 -45.84 -6.96
CA ILE A 109 -31.40 -45.17 -5.70
C ILE A 109 -32.09 -43.85 -6.04
N VAL A 110 -33.36 -43.71 -5.72
CA VAL A 110 -34.20 -42.59 -6.14
C VAL A 110 -34.27 -41.51 -5.06
N LEU A 111 -34.00 -40.25 -5.42
CA LEU A 111 -34.11 -39.11 -4.54
C LEU A 111 -35.36 -38.28 -4.83
N ALA A 112 -36.19 -38.06 -3.78
CA ALA A 112 -37.39 -37.21 -3.90
C ALA A 112 -37.05 -35.75 -3.52
N ASP A 113 -37.81 -34.80 -4.07
CA ASP A 113 -37.70 -33.40 -3.70
C ASP A 113 -37.96 -33.18 -2.18
N ASP A 114 -37.14 -32.37 -1.53
CA ASP A 114 -37.33 -32.01 -0.12
C ASP A 114 -38.03 -30.64 0.01
N ALA A 115 -39.30 -30.68 0.26
CA ALA A 115 -40.14 -29.46 0.47
C ALA A 115 -39.86 -28.77 1.84
N ARG A 116 -39.00 -29.29 2.69
CA ARG A 116 -38.77 -28.78 4.05
C ARG A 116 -37.46 -28.02 4.23
N LEU A 117 -36.75 -27.67 3.17
CA LEU A 117 -35.40 -27.08 3.23
C LEU A 117 -35.39 -25.58 3.61
N LEU A 118 -36.29 -25.09 4.46
CA LEU A 118 -36.25 -23.70 4.94
C LEU A 118 -35.75 -23.53 6.38
N ASP A 119 -35.54 -24.60 7.16
CA ASP A 119 -35.24 -24.46 8.62
C ASP A 119 -34.09 -25.25 9.20
N GLU A 120 -33.25 -25.92 8.42
CA GLU A 120 -32.09 -26.61 8.99
C GLU A 120 -30.75 -25.95 8.58
N VAL A 121 -30.25 -25.05 9.43
CA VAL A 121 -28.86 -24.54 9.35
C VAL A 121 -27.92 -25.69 9.73
N GLN A 122 -27.47 -26.46 8.75
CA GLN A 122 -26.31 -27.33 8.95
C GLN A 122 -25.08 -26.43 9.21
N VAL A 123 -24.60 -26.46 10.43
CA VAL A 123 -23.30 -25.90 10.81
C VAL A 123 -22.21 -26.83 10.22
N LEU A 124 -21.97 -26.72 8.93
CA LEU A 124 -20.71 -27.12 8.33
C LEU A 124 -19.63 -26.28 9.02
N ALA A 125 -18.59 -26.91 9.53
CA ALA A 125 -17.45 -26.21 10.12
C ALA A 125 -16.93 -25.19 9.10
N GLN A 126 -17.33 -23.93 9.24
CA GLN A 126 -16.95 -22.87 8.32
C GLN A 126 -15.45 -22.65 8.47
N LYS A 127 -14.74 -22.77 7.36
CA LYS A 127 -13.32 -22.40 7.24
C LYS A 127 -13.11 -21.02 7.88
N PRO A 128 -12.09 -20.83 8.72
CA PRO A 128 -11.84 -19.53 9.31
C PRO A 128 -11.63 -18.48 8.22
N LEU A 129 -12.30 -17.34 8.36
CA LEU A 129 -12.21 -16.23 7.39
C LEU A 129 -10.80 -15.63 7.34
N VAL A 130 -10.03 -15.77 8.42
CA VAL A 130 -8.67 -15.24 8.52
C VAL A 130 -7.70 -16.39 8.74
N THR A 131 -6.68 -16.45 7.93
CA THR A 131 -5.54 -17.36 8.09
C THR A 131 -4.24 -16.57 8.07
N MET A 132 -3.30 -16.92 8.96
CA MET A 132 -1.97 -16.34 8.98
C MET A 132 -0.96 -17.37 8.50
N ASP A 133 -0.26 -17.07 7.42
CA ASP A 133 0.88 -17.83 6.91
C ASP A 133 2.18 -17.09 7.22
N VAL A 134 3.33 -17.70 6.91
CA VAL A 134 4.65 -17.11 7.18
C VAL A 134 4.89 -15.80 6.46
N ASP A 135 4.34 -15.64 5.26
CA ASP A 135 4.53 -14.48 4.40
C ASP A 135 3.39 -13.46 4.47
N LYS A 136 2.17 -13.88 4.81
CA LYS A 136 0.98 -13.04 4.73
C LYS A 136 -0.14 -13.45 5.68
N LEU A 137 -1.02 -12.50 5.95
CA LEU A 137 -2.34 -12.74 6.51
C LEU A 137 -3.33 -12.77 5.34
N THR A 138 -4.19 -13.77 5.26
CA THR A 138 -5.20 -13.91 4.20
C THR A 138 -6.59 -13.82 4.79
N TYR A 139 -7.41 -12.90 4.30
CA TYR A 139 -8.84 -12.83 4.57
C TYR A 139 -9.60 -13.46 3.41
N ASP A 140 -10.33 -14.53 3.64
CA ASP A 140 -11.13 -15.25 2.64
C ASP A 140 -12.46 -14.53 2.41
N VAL A 141 -12.49 -13.60 1.45
CA VAL A 141 -13.68 -12.81 1.10
C VAL A 141 -14.76 -13.68 0.49
N ALA A 142 -14.37 -14.70 -0.29
CA ALA A 142 -15.32 -15.61 -0.94
C ALA A 142 -16.15 -16.41 0.05
N SER A 143 -15.61 -16.66 1.25
CA SER A 143 -16.31 -17.35 2.35
C SER A 143 -17.05 -16.40 3.29
N ASP A 144 -16.93 -15.07 3.11
CA ASP A 144 -17.66 -14.08 3.93
C ASP A 144 -19.07 -13.87 3.38
N PRO A 145 -20.14 -14.22 4.14
CA PRO A 145 -21.54 -14.02 3.69
C PRO A 145 -21.88 -12.57 3.33
N ASP A 146 -21.18 -11.61 3.96
CA ASP A 146 -21.44 -10.18 3.73
C ASP A 146 -20.83 -9.69 2.41
N ALA A 147 -19.89 -10.40 1.82
CA ALA A 147 -19.21 -10.02 0.56
C ALA A 147 -20.19 -9.80 -0.60
N LYS A 148 -21.31 -10.51 -0.62
CA LYS A 148 -22.37 -10.36 -1.63
C LYS A 148 -23.05 -8.98 -1.61
N TYR A 149 -22.98 -8.27 -0.48
CA TYR A 149 -23.72 -7.04 -0.25
C TYR A 149 -22.84 -5.83 0.03
N MET A 150 -21.52 -6.03 0.06
CA MET A 150 -20.55 -5.00 0.45
C MET A 150 -19.69 -4.58 -0.74
N MET A 151 -19.20 -3.35 -0.70
CA MET A 151 -18.11 -2.92 -1.57
C MET A 151 -16.77 -3.31 -0.96
N THR A 152 -15.73 -3.34 -1.80
CA THR A 152 -14.39 -3.74 -1.36
C THR A 152 -13.85 -2.86 -0.23
N SER A 153 -14.06 -1.55 -0.30
CA SER A 153 -13.68 -0.62 0.78
C SER A 153 -14.34 -0.97 2.12
N GLU A 154 -15.53 -1.54 2.10
CA GLU A 154 -16.24 -1.96 3.31
C GLU A 154 -15.73 -3.30 3.84
N ILE A 155 -15.40 -4.24 2.93
CA ILE A 155 -14.78 -5.53 3.29
C ILE A 155 -13.38 -5.31 3.85
N LEU A 156 -12.60 -4.36 3.34
CA LEU A 156 -11.27 -4.02 3.88
C LEU A 156 -11.34 -3.67 5.38
N ASN A 157 -12.42 -3.05 5.84
CA ASN A 157 -12.62 -2.80 7.26
C ASN A 157 -12.84 -4.07 8.10
N LYS A 158 -13.10 -5.23 7.47
CA LYS A 158 -13.19 -6.52 8.15
C LYS A 158 -11.86 -7.26 8.16
N VAL A 159 -10.93 -6.85 7.32
CA VAL A 159 -9.59 -7.45 7.23
C VAL A 159 -8.76 -6.97 8.41
N PRO A 160 -8.15 -7.88 9.19
CA PRO A 160 -7.25 -7.50 10.26
C PRO A 160 -6.11 -6.62 9.74
N LEU A 161 -5.64 -5.70 10.57
CA LEU A 161 -4.58 -4.72 10.29
C LEU A 161 -4.97 -3.60 9.32
N LEU A 162 -6.14 -3.66 8.68
CA LEU A 162 -6.63 -2.65 7.78
C LEU A 162 -7.72 -1.80 8.43
N ASP A 163 -7.70 -0.53 8.11
CA ASP A 163 -8.68 0.45 8.54
C ASP A 163 -8.97 1.39 7.38
N VAL A 164 -10.25 1.54 7.04
CA VAL A 164 -10.71 2.43 5.98
C VAL A 164 -11.59 3.49 6.62
N ASP A 165 -11.17 4.74 6.52
CA ASP A 165 -11.97 5.84 7.06
C ASP A 165 -13.22 6.11 6.21
N GLY A 166 -14.13 6.92 6.73
CA GLY A 166 -15.35 7.29 6.02
C GLY A 166 -15.09 8.01 4.68
N MET A 167 -13.90 8.55 4.45
CA MET A 167 -13.48 9.13 3.16
C MET A 167 -12.93 8.08 2.19
N GLY A 168 -12.76 6.84 2.63
CA GLY A 168 -12.19 5.75 1.85
C GLY A 168 -10.65 5.70 1.89
N ASN A 169 -9.99 6.48 2.75
CA ASN A 169 -8.55 6.38 2.92
C ASN A 169 -8.23 5.13 3.73
N ILE A 170 -7.28 4.34 3.22
CA ILE A 170 -6.89 3.07 3.80
C ILE A 170 -5.64 3.28 4.66
N LYS A 171 -5.61 2.62 5.80
CA LYS A 171 -4.41 2.51 6.64
C LYS A 171 -4.14 1.04 6.93
N MET A 172 -2.88 0.68 6.97
CA MET A 172 -2.40 -0.62 7.41
C MET A 172 -1.53 -0.42 8.65
N ASN A 173 -1.87 -1.08 9.77
CA ASN A 173 -1.21 -0.84 11.06
C ASN A 173 -1.11 0.65 11.43
N GLY A 174 -2.13 1.44 11.12
CA GLY A 174 -2.15 2.88 11.39
C GLY A 174 -1.31 3.75 10.44
N THR A 175 -0.50 3.17 9.54
CA THR A 175 0.32 3.88 8.55
C THR A 175 -0.32 3.87 7.16
N THR A 176 0.00 4.89 6.36
CA THR A 176 -0.37 4.97 4.94
C THR A 176 0.76 4.51 4.01
N ASN A 177 1.92 4.14 4.55
CA ASN A 177 3.06 3.67 3.78
C ASN A 177 2.94 2.17 3.47
N PHE A 178 2.15 1.83 2.47
CA PHE A 178 1.98 0.46 1.95
C PHE A 178 1.58 0.51 0.47
N LEU A 179 1.75 -0.63 -0.20
CA LEU A 179 1.39 -0.83 -1.59
C LEU A 179 0.10 -1.64 -1.69
N ILE A 180 -0.82 -1.24 -2.56
CA ILE A 180 -1.99 -2.05 -2.91
C ILE A 180 -1.78 -2.69 -4.27
N LEU A 181 -1.94 -4.01 -4.31
CA LEU A 181 -1.85 -4.80 -5.52
C LEU A 181 -3.19 -5.46 -5.84
N GLN A 182 -3.43 -5.69 -7.10
CA GLN A 182 -4.54 -6.53 -7.57
C GLN A 182 -3.97 -7.75 -8.29
N ASN A 183 -4.22 -8.93 -7.73
CA ASN A 183 -3.63 -10.19 -8.22
C ASN A 183 -2.09 -10.14 -8.29
N GLY A 184 -1.44 -9.52 -7.31
CA GLY A 184 0.01 -9.39 -7.24
C GLY A 184 0.61 -8.37 -8.21
N ARG A 185 -0.19 -7.46 -8.79
CA ARG A 185 0.25 -6.46 -9.77
C ARG A 185 -0.15 -5.05 -9.36
N ARG A 186 0.62 -4.07 -9.79
CA ARG A 186 0.20 -2.67 -9.78
C ARG A 186 -0.85 -2.46 -10.87
N THR A 187 -2.00 -1.94 -10.46
CA THR A 187 -3.11 -1.61 -11.35
C THR A 187 -3.62 -0.22 -10.98
N ALA A 188 -4.73 0.18 -11.57
CA ALA A 188 -5.46 1.37 -11.12
C ALA A 188 -5.73 1.38 -9.61
N VAL A 189 -6.00 0.22 -9.00
CA VAL A 189 -6.22 0.07 -7.56
C VAL A 189 -5.00 0.54 -6.74
N THR A 190 -3.79 0.33 -7.25
CA THR A 190 -2.56 0.77 -6.57
C THR A 190 -2.45 2.27 -6.45
N ARG A 191 -2.85 2.99 -7.50
CA ARG A 191 -2.70 4.46 -7.58
C ARG A 191 -3.91 5.21 -7.03
N HIS A 192 -5.11 4.64 -7.20
CA HIS A 192 -6.39 5.23 -6.78
C HIS A 192 -7.23 4.23 -5.99
N PRO A 193 -6.71 3.70 -4.86
CA PRO A 193 -7.40 2.66 -4.09
C PRO A 193 -8.75 3.15 -3.57
N LYS A 194 -8.84 4.38 -3.14
CA LYS A 194 -10.04 4.98 -2.57
C LYS A 194 -11.23 4.91 -3.51
N GLU A 195 -11.04 5.36 -4.74
CA GLU A 195 -12.11 5.48 -5.74
C GLU A 195 -12.52 4.10 -6.25
N ILE A 196 -11.54 3.26 -6.58
CA ILE A 196 -11.80 1.95 -7.18
C ILE A 196 -12.40 0.98 -6.16
N LEU A 197 -11.86 0.92 -4.96
CA LEU A 197 -12.33 -0.03 -3.95
C LEU A 197 -13.70 0.33 -3.37
N ARG A 198 -14.11 1.58 -3.48
CA ARG A 198 -15.49 1.99 -3.18
C ARG A 198 -16.50 1.58 -4.24
N SER A 199 -16.04 1.39 -5.48
CA SER A 199 -16.87 0.97 -6.62
C SER A 199 -16.79 -0.53 -6.93
N LEU A 200 -15.74 -1.21 -6.48
CA LEU A 200 -15.51 -2.63 -6.72
C LEU A 200 -16.36 -3.49 -5.76
N PRO A 201 -17.32 -4.30 -6.26
CA PRO A 201 -18.08 -5.22 -5.40
C PRO A 201 -17.15 -6.26 -4.76
N ALA A 202 -17.37 -6.52 -3.46
CA ALA A 202 -16.55 -7.48 -2.75
C ALA A 202 -16.78 -8.93 -3.21
N GLU A 203 -17.93 -9.24 -3.79
CA GLU A 203 -18.21 -10.56 -4.38
C GLU A 203 -17.24 -10.96 -5.50
N LEU A 204 -16.58 -9.98 -6.15
CA LEU A 204 -15.56 -10.21 -7.16
C LEU A 204 -14.20 -10.57 -6.59
N ILE A 205 -14.03 -10.46 -5.28
CA ILE A 205 -12.79 -10.73 -4.59
C ILE A 205 -12.81 -12.15 -4.02
N LYS A 206 -11.73 -12.89 -4.26
CA LYS A 206 -11.51 -14.19 -3.63
C LYS A 206 -10.97 -14.03 -2.22
N SER A 207 -9.90 -13.25 -2.08
CA SER A 207 -9.23 -13.00 -0.80
C SER A 207 -8.48 -11.69 -0.80
N ILE A 208 -8.23 -11.16 0.38
CA ILE A 208 -7.36 -10.01 0.60
C ILE A 208 -6.17 -10.51 1.42
N GLU A 209 -4.98 -10.31 0.89
CA GLU A 209 -3.73 -10.71 1.52
C GLU A 209 -3.02 -9.47 2.08
N VAL A 210 -2.62 -9.52 3.34
CA VAL A 210 -1.88 -8.44 4.01
C VAL A 210 -0.49 -8.94 4.36
N ILE A 211 0.53 -8.30 3.77
CA ILE A 211 1.95 -8.62 3.94
C ILE A 211 2.58 -7.47 4.71
N THR A 212 2.82 -7.63 5.99
CA THR A 212 3.36 -6.58 6.86
C THR A 212 4.87 -6.37 6.70
N SER A 213 5.57 -7.40 6.25
CA SER A 213 7.01 -7.37 6.00
C SER A 213 7.28 -8.07 4.68
N PRO A 214 7.40 -7.33 3.55
CA PRO A 214 7.68 -7.94 2.25
C PRO A 214 9.01 -8.71 2.24
N GLY A 215 9.04 -9.90 1.63
CA GLY A 215 10.23 -10.76 1.54
C GLY A 215 11.21 -10.34 0.42
N ALA A 216 12.26 -11.15 0.18
CA ALA A 216 13.35 -10.87 -0.77
C ALA A 216 12.90 -10.67 -2.23
N LYS A 217 11.74 -11.19 -2.61
CA LYS A 217 11.11 -11.00 -3.93
C LYS A 217 10.76 -9.53 -4.23
N TYR A 218 10.42 -8.78 -3.20
CA TYR A 218 10.07 -7.37 -3.32
C TYR A 218 11.34 -6.52 -3.23
N ASP A 219 11.30 -5.33 -3.79
CA ASP A 219 12.44 -4.42 -3.74
C ASP A 219 12.92 -4.19 -2.31
N ALA A 220 14.23 -4.04 -2.15
CA ALA A 220 14.85 -3.83 -0.84
C ALA A 220 14.40 -2.50 -0.20
N GLU A 221 13.74 -1.64 -0.96
CA GLU A 221 13.40 -0.28 -0.59
C GLU A 221 11.90 -0.08 -0.30
N GLY A 222 11.63 0.87 0.55
CA GLY A 222 10.50 1.83 0.59
C GLY A 222 9.19 1.41 1.20
N ILE A 223 8.74 0.15 1.27
CA ILE A 223 7.35 -0.14 1.62
C ILE A 223 7.20 -0.77 3.01
N GLY A 224 6.35 -0.15 3.84
CA GLY A 224 5.96 -0.67 5.16
C GLY A 224 5.05 -1.91 5.10
N GLY A 225 4.57 -2.29 3.89
CA GLY A 225 3.76 -3.49 3.69
C GLY A 225 3.02 -3.52 2.37
N ILE A 226 2.29 -4.61 2.11
CA ILE A 226 1.54 -4.82 0.87
C ILE A 226 0.14 -5.33 1.20
N ILE A 227 -0.86 -4.79 0.52
CA ILE A 227 -2.23 -5.30 0.48
C ILE A 227 -2.46 -5.86 -0.93
N ASN A 228 -2.63 -7.18 -1.06
CA ASN A 228 -2.90 -7.80 -2.34
C ASN A 228 -4.36 -8.24 -2.42
N ILE A 229 -5.12 -7.65 -3.32
CA ILE A 229 -6.51 -7.97 -3.58
C ILE A 229 -6.56 -9.06 -4.65
N VAL A 230 -6.85 -10.28 -4.24
CA VAL A 230 -6.95 -11.44 -5.14
C VAL A 230 -8.38 -11.53 -5.65
N MET A 231 -8.55 -11.34 -6.95
CA MET A 231 -9.86 -11.39 -7.59
C MET A 231 -10.38 -12.84 -7.72
N GLN A 232 -11.69 -13.00 -7.74
CA GLN A 232 -12.34 -14.26 -8.15
C GLN A 232 -11.87 -14.63 -9.56
N ARG A 233 -11.54 -15.88 -9.77
CA ARG A 233 -11.00 -16.36 -11.06
C ARG A 233 -12.04 -16.71 -12.10
N ARG A 234 -13.31 -16.62 -11.74
CA ARG A 234 -14.42 -17.18 -12.49
C ARG A 234 -15.53 -16.17 -12.62
N TYR A 235 -15.38 -15.23 -13.54
CA TYR A 235 -16.47 -14.34 -13.89
C TYR A 235 -16.56 -14.21 -15.41
N GLU A 236 -17.76 -14.08 -15.92
CA GLU A 236 -18.08 -13.72 -17.30
C GLU A 236 -19.13 -12.63 -17.31
N GLY A 237 -19.13 -11.81 -18.35
CA GLY A 237 -20.03 -10.69 -18.50
C GLY A 237 -19.33 -9.35 -18.36
N HIS A 238 -20.09 -8.32 -18.09
CA HIS A 238 -19.59 -6.97 -17.88
C HIS A 238 -20.21 -6.32 -16.65
N LEU A 239 -19.44 -5.50 -15.97
CA LEU A 239 -19.87 -4.69 -14.86
C LEU A 239 -19.29 -3.29 -15.02
N THR A 240 -20.15 -2.30 -15.05
CA THR A 240 -19.74 -0.89 -15.17
C THR A 240 -20.32 -0.09 -14.01
N ASN A 241 -19.50 0.75 -13.41
CA ASN A 241 -19.90 1.66 -12.35
C ASN A 241 -19.64 3.10 -12.80
N LEU A 242 -20.63 3.95 -12.63
CA LEU A 242 -20.53 5.39 -12.74
C LEU A 242 -20.58 5.97 -11.32
N ASN A 243 -19.59 6.78 -10.97
CA ASN A 243 -19.55 7.45 -9.67
C ASN A 243 -19.42 8.96 -9.83
N GLY A 244 -20.11 9.68 -8.98
CA GLY A 244 -20.02 11.12 -8.84
C GLY A 244 -19.99 11.51 -7.37
N ALA A 245 -19.15 12.47 -7.02
CA ALA A 245 -19.13 13.08 -5.70
C ALA A 245 -19.00 14.59 -5.81
N VAL A 246 -19.81 15.30 -5.04
CA VAL A 246 -19.74 16.75 -4.92
C VAL A 246 -19.52 17.11 -3.45
N ASN A 247 -18.69 18.10 -3.22
CA ASN A 247 -18.34 18.56 -1.89
C ASN A 247 -17.95 20.04 -1.90
N ASN A 248 -17.78 20.62 -0.73
CA ASN A 248 -17.39 22.03 -0.56
C ASN A 248 -15.95 22.35 -0.98
N MET A 249 -15.17 21.36 -1.50
CA MET A 249 -13.80 21.54 -1.97
C MET A 249 -13.62 21.10 -3.45
N GLY A 250 -14.73 20.83 -4.17
CA GLY A 250 -14.70 20.44 -5.56
C GLY A 250 -15.66 19.28 -5.89
N PHE A 251 -15.39 18.62 -7.00
CA PHE A 251 -16.16 17.44 -7.40
C PHE A 251 -15.29 16.38 -8.05
N VAL A 252 -15.77 15.15 -8.02
CA VAL A 252 -15.13 13.99 -8.62
C VAL A 252 -16.16 13.26 -9.47
N THR A 253 -15.79 12.83 -10.66
CA THR A 253 -16.59 11.89 -11.46
C THR A 253 -15.69 10.79 -12.00
N GLY A 254 -16.23 9.59 -12.12
CA GLY A 254 -15.44 8.46 -12.59
C GLY A 254 -16.30 7.34 -13.18
N LEU A 255 -15.65 6.56 -14.03
CA LEU A 255 -16.20 5.38 -14.68
C LEU A 255 -15.25 4.22 -14.45
N SER A 256 -15.76 3.08 -13.99
CA SER A 256 -15.00 1.83 -13.97
C SER A 256 -15.75 0.75 -14.72
N THR A 257 -15.03 -0.09 -15.45
CA THR A 257 -15.61 -1.23 -16.16
C THR A 257 -14.72 -2.45 -15.99
N THR A 258 -15.37 -3.61 -15.80
CA THR A 258 -14.73 -4.92 -15.82
C THR A 258 -15.52 -5.80 -16.76
N THR A 259 -14.86 -6.33 -17.79
CA THR A 259 -15.47 -7.18 -18.80
C THR A 259 -14.63 -8.43 -18.99
N LYS A 260 -15.27 -9.59 -19.00
CA LYS A 260 -14.64 -10.84 -19.39
C LYS A 260 -15.52 -11.59 -20.37
N ILE A 261 -14.96 -11.93 -21.53
CA ILE A 261 -15.59 -12.68 -22.60
C ILE A 261 -14.63 -13.79 -23.02
N GLY A 262 -14.97 -15.04 -22.68
CA GLY A 262 -14.14 -16.20 -22.96
C GLY A 262 -12.71 -16.05 -22.40
N ARG A 263 -11.70 -16.02 -23.29
CA ARG A 263 -10.27 -15.91 -22.96
C ARG A 263 -9.78 -14.48 -22.76
N PHE A 264 -10.59 -13.49 -23.09
CA PHE A 264 -10.22 -12.08 -23.01
C PHE A 264 -10.87 -11.42 -21.81
N SER A 265 -10.10 -10.65 -21.05
CA SER A 265 -10.61 -9.77 -19.99
C SER A 265 -10.01 -8.37 -20.11
N ILE A 266 -10.83 -7.38 -19.83
CA ILE A 266 -10.43 -5.98 -19.79
C ILE A 266 -11.01 -5.35 -18.53
N ASP A 267 -10.15 -4.64 -17.79
CA ASP A 267 -10.50 -3.81 -16.65
C ASP A 267 -10.09 -2.37 -16.98
N GLY A 268 -11.02 -1.44 -16.92
CA GLY A 268 -10.79 -0.04 -17.20
C GLY A 268 -11.28 0.85 -16.07
N TYR A 269 -10.58 1.93 -15.83
CA TYR A 269 -10.99 2.98 -14.91
C TYR A 269 -10.56 4.33 -15.43
N MET A 270 -11.45 5.31 -15.36
CA MET A 270 -11.13 6.72 -15.60
C MET A 270 -11.80 7.59 -14.53
N ASN A 271 -11.13 8.69 -14.20
CA ASN A 271 -11.57 9.60 -13.16
C ASN A 271 -11.13 11.03 -13.51
N TYR A 272 -12.02 11.97 -13.25
CA TYR A 272 -11.75 13.40 -13.26
C TYR A 272 -12.02 13.98 -11.88
N ASN A 273 -11.06 14.70 -11.31
CA ASN A 273 -11.18 15.37 -10.03
C ASN A 273 -10.92 16.87 -10.19
N ARG A 274 -11.88 17.70 -9.83
CA ARG A 274 -11.73 19.16 -9.76
C ARG A 274 -11.49 19.58 -8.33
N ILE A 275 -10.39 20.30 -8.11
CA ILE A 275 -9.96 20.80 -6.80
C ILE A 275 -10.24 22.30 -6.71
N LEU A 276 -10.97 22.70 -5.68
CA LEU A 276 -11.32 24.07 -5.34
C LEU A 276 -11.02 24.32 -3.86
N THR A 277 -9.74 24.25 -3.50
CA THR A 277 -9.35 24.37 -2.09
C THR A 277 -9.63 25.79 -1.59
N PRO A 278 -10.24 25.95 -0.42
CA PRO A 278 -10.36 27.25 0.24
C PRO A 278 -8.99 27.84 0.57
N THR A 279 -8.94 29.16 0.72
CA THR A 279 -7.73 29.88 1.13
C THR A 279 -7.20 29.32 2.45
N GLY A 280 -5.96 28.87 2.47
CA GLY A 280 -5.23 28.50 3.68
C GLY A 280 -4.26 29.61 4.08
N SER A 281 -3.70 29.55 5.26
CA SER A 281 -2.69 30.48 5.71
C SER A 281 -1.52 29.77 6.41
N ASN A 282 -0.34 30.37 6.28
CA ASN A 282 0.84 30.00 7.04
C ASN A 282 1.32 31.21 7.84
N ALA A 283 1.74 30.98 9.07
CA ALA A 283 2.50 31.90 9.88
C ALA A 283 3.82 31.23 10.31
N SER A 284 4.91 31.96 10.29
CA SER A 284 6.21 31.47 10.75
C SER A 284 6.87 32.52 11.61
N HIS A 285 7.36 32.11 12.77
CA HIS A 285 8.10 32.93 13.73
C HIS A 285 9.49 32.30 13.88
N THR A 286 10.53 33.08 13.56
CA THR A 286 11.91 32.62 13.67
C THR A 286 12.68 33.54 14.59
N TYR A 287 13.33 32.97 15.59
CA TYR A 287 14.25 33.67 16.51
C TYR A 287 15.67 33.26 16.14
N ASN A 288 16.50 34.24 15.88
CA ASN A 288 17.94 34.11 15.69
C ASN A 288 18.66 34.62 16.95
N TYR A 289 19.25 33.71 17.72
CA TYR A 289 19.93 34.03 18.96
C TYR A 289 21.36 34.55 18.74
N ALA A 290 21.89 34.42 17.51
CA ALA A 290 23.24 34.86 17.17
C ALA A 290 23.27 36.32 16.69
N SER A 291 22.12 36.95 16.46
CA SER A 291 22.03 38.34 16.00
C SER A 291 21.21 39.17 16.98
N ASP A 292 21.56 40.45 17.16
CA ASP A 292 20.77 41.42 17.89
C ASP A 292 19.89 42.24 16.93
N SER A 293 20.43 42.65 15.79
CA SER A 293 19.74 43.51 14.82
C SER A 293 18.72 42.77 13.95
N ARG A 294 18.90 41.46 13.70
CA ARG A 294 18.05 40.58 12.91
C ARG A 294 17.68 39.34 13.73
N ALA A 295 17.12 39.59 14.91
CA ALA A 295 16.87 38.52 15.89
C ALA A 295 15.50 37.89 15.79
N TYR A 296 14.51 38.58 15.23
CA TYR A 296 13.17 38.04 15.12
C TYR A 296 12.56 38.28 13.74
N GLN A 297 12.19 37.20 13.09
CA GLN A 297 11.49 37.20 11.81
C GLN A 297 10.06 36.70 11.96
N GLN A 298 9.13 37.46 11.43
CA GLN A 298 7.74 37.03 11.26
C GLN A 298 7.40 36.97 9.80
N THR A 299 6.88 35.81 9.35
CA THR A 299 6.38 35.66 7.97
C THR A 299 4.94 35.19 8.03
N THR A 300 4.06 35.87 7.34
CA THR A 300 2.68 35.42 7.10
C THR A 300 2.44 35.22 5.63
N SER A 301 1.64 34.24 5.29
CA SER A 301 1.22 34.03 3.91
C SER A 301 -0.15 33.39 3.81
N SER A 302 -0.85 33.71 2.75
CA SER A 302 -2.09 33.07 2.35
C SER A 302 -1.89 32.36 1.01
N HIS A 303 -2.56 31.23 0.84
CA HIS A 303 -2.45 30.45 -0.39
C HIS A 303 -3.82 29.86 -0.77
N LYS A 304 -4.01 29.62 -2.06
CA LYS A 304 -5.20 29.00 -2.59
C LYS A 304 -4.80 28.02 -3.70
N SER A 305 -5.36 26.82 -3.68
CA SER A 305 -5.09 25.85 -4.74
C SER A 305 -6.35 25.63 -5.58
N ARG A 306 -6.17 25.69 -6.90
CA ARG A 306 -7.19 25.34 -7.89
C ARG A 306 -6.58 24.49 -8.97
N GLY A 307 -7.26 23.39 -9.31
CA GLY A 307 -6.71 22.51 -10.33
C GLY A 307 -7.64 21.38 -10.70
N SER A 308 -7.13 20.51 -11.55
CA SER A 308 -7.76 19.24 -11.90
C SER A 308 -6.72 18.12 -11.86
N THR A 309 -7.22 16.91 -11.72
CA THR A 309 -6.44 15.70 -11.90
C THR A 309 -7.27 14.72 -12.71
N GLU A 310 -6.72 14.24 -13.78
CA GLU A 310 -7.28 13.24 -14.68
C GLU A 310 -6.49 11.94 -14.53
N PHE A 311 -7.20 10.83 -14.47
CA PHE A 311 -6.60 9.52 -14.42
C PHE A 311 -7.31 8.54 -15.33
N ALA A 312 -6.56 7.72 -16.04
CA ALA A 312 -7.07 6.59 -16.80
C ALA A 312 -6.17 5.37 -16.62
N ASN A 313 -6.78 4.18 -16.56
CA ASN A 313 -6.07 2.91 -16.54
C ASN A 313 -6.84 1.86 -17.33
N ILE A 314 -6.13 1.03 -18.08
CA ILE A 314 -6.66 -0.12 -18.80
C ILE A 314 -5.71 -1.29 -18.57
N ASN A 315 -6.28 -2.44 -18.16
CA ASN A 315 -5.60 -3.72 -18.10
C ASN A 315 -6.33 -4.69 -19.02
N ALA A 316 -5.64 -5.23 -20.00
CA ALA A 316 -6.16 -6.26 -20.89
C ALA A 316 -5.40 -7.55 -20.66
N SER A 317 -6.11 -8.67 -20.49
CA SER A 317 -5.48 -9.98 -20.30
C SER A 317 -6.07 -10.97 -21.29
N TYR A 318 -5.19 -11.77 -21.88
CA TYR A 318 -5.55 -12.83 -22.82
C TYR A 318 -5.02 -14.18 -22.35
N GLU A 319 -5.92 -15.12 -22.13
CA GLU A 319 -5.61 -16.51 -21.80
C GLU A 319 -5.23 -17.25 -23.08
N ILE A 320 -3.93 -17.36 -23.39
CA ILE A 320 -3.44 -18.07 -24.58
C ILE A 320 -3.92 -19.52 -24.52
N ASP A 321 -3.75 -20.15 -23.37
CA ASP A 321 -4.27 -21.46 -23.03
C ASP A 321 -4.53 -21.60 -21.52
N THR A 322 -4.81 -22.81 -21.02
CA THR A 322 -5.06 -23.09 -19.61
C THR A 322 -3.83 -22.88 -18.70
N LEU A 323 -2.63 -22.72 -19.24
CA LEU A 323 -1.37 -22.56 -18.51
C LEU A 323 -0.71 -21.21 -18.73
N GLN A 324 -1.07 -20.49 -19.78
CA GLN A 324 -0.38 -19.28 -20.23
C GLN A 324 -1.32 -18.08 -20.22
N LEU A 325 -0.83 -16.96 -19.72
CA LEU A 325 -1.55 -15.70 -19.63
C LEU A 325 -0.64 -14.56 -20.10
N LEU A 326 -1.14 -13.75 -21.01
CA LEU A 326 -0.53 -12.49 -21.41
C LEU A 326 -1.36 -11.33 -20.83
N THR A 327 -0.71 -10.32 -20.26
CA THR A 327 -1.39 -9.12 -19.76
C THR A 327 -0.69 -7.87 -20.27
N LEU A 328 -1.46 -6.92 -20.78
CA LEU A 328 -1.05 -5.57 -21.12
C LEU A 328 -1.66 -4.61 -20.10
N SER A 329 -0.86 -3.72 -19.56
CA SER A 329 -1.27 -2.68 -18.60
C SER A 329 -0.90 -1.31 -19.14
N LEU A 330 -1.86 -0.39 -19.22
CA LEU A 330 -1.65 1.00 -19.58
C LEU A 330 -2.25 1.88 -18.49
N SER A 331 -1.51 2.87 -18.01
CA SER A 331 -2.04 3.86 -17.06
C SER A 331 -1.47 5.24 -17.33
N GLY A 332 -2.32 6.25 -17.15
CA GLY A 332 -1.95 7.65 -17.26
C GLY A 332 -2.61 8.49 -16.18
N MET A 333 -1.90 9.48 -15.67
CA MET A 333 -2.42 10.48 -14.74
C MET A 333 -1.86 11.84 -15.11
N GLY A 334 -2.75 12.79 -15.41
CA GLY A 334 -2.44 14.20 -15.59
C GLY A 334 -2.91 15.04 -14.41
N SER A 335 -2.21 16.12 -14.12
CA SER A 335 -2.69 17.14 -13.18
C SER A 335 -2.25 18.52 -13.62
N GLN A 336 -3.12 19.47 -13.38
CA GLN A 336 -2.83 20.89 -13.59
C GLN A 336 -3.29 21.66 -12.35
N GLN A 337 -2.40 22.48 -11.79
CA GLN A 337 -2.68 23.27 -10.59
C GLN A 337 -2.22 24.71 -10.73
N ARG A 338 -2.96 25.62 -10.13
CA ARG A 338 -2.57 27.03 -9.93
C ARG A 338 -2.53 27.30 -8.43
N LEU A 339 -1.41 27.83 -7.99
CA LEU A 339 -1.06 28.03 -6.59
C LEU A 339 -0.64 29.50 -6.39
N PRO A 340 -1.58 30.46 -6.33
CA PRO A 340 -1.26 31.81 -5.90
C PRO A 340 -0.93 31.80 -4.40
N VAL A 341 0.14 32.48 -4.05
CA VAL A 341 0.59 32.74 -2.69
C VAL A 341 0.89 34.21 -2.53
N TRP A 342 0.44 34.81 -1.44
CA TRP A 342 0.74 36.22 -1.09
C TRP A 342 0.99 36.30 0.41
N GLY A 343 1.93 37.14 0.81
CA GLY A 343 2.30 37.26 2.22
C GLY A 343 3.28 38.36 2.51
N SER A 344 3.55 38.55 3.77
CA SER A 344 4.50 39.55 4.30
C SER A 344 5.63 38.87 5.04
N THR A 345 6.78 39.50 5.03
CA THR A 345 7.91 39.18 5.90
C THR A 345 8.37 40.42 6.62
N GLU A 346 8.56 40.34 7.91
CA GLU A 346 9.10 41.39 8.79
C GLU A 346 10.29 40.84 9.55
N MET A 347 11.36 41.62 9.65
CA MET A 347 12.54 41.29 10.41
C MET A 347 12.78 42.39 11.45
N TRP A 348 12.95 42.03 12.69
CA TRP A 348 13.07 42.89 13.82
C TRP A 348 14.36 42.61 14.61
N ASN A 349 14.81 43.63 15.34
CA ASN A 349 15.84 43.46 16.38
C ASN A 349 15.32 42.60 17.55
N ARG A 350 16.16 42.29 18.50
CA ARG A 350 15.89 41.31 19.58
C ARG A 350 14.72 41.70 20.49
N ASP A 351 14.58 42.96 20.85
CA ASP A 351 13.48 43.48 21.68
C ASP A 351 12.23 43.90 20.89
N ARG A 352 12.28 43.76 19.55
CA ARG A 352 11.24 44.11 18.57
C ARG A 352 10.87 45.60 18.59
N SER A 353 11.76 46.46 19.04
CA SER A 353 11.56 47.90 19.04
C SER A 353 11.88 48.55 17.70
N GLN A 354 12.76 47.92 16.91
CA GLN A 354 13.21 48.45 15.63
C GLN A 354 13.03 47.40 14.51
N LEU A 355 12.30 47.81 13.45
CA LEU A 355 12.16 47.05 12.23
C LEU A 355 13.46 47.17 11.41
N ALA A 356 14.11 46.03 11.12
CA ALA A 356 15.27 46.01 10.25
C ALA A 356 14.84 46.13 8.77
N TYR A 357 13.85 45.34 8.38
CA TYR A 357 13.22 45.44 7.07
C TYR A 357 11.85 44.74 7.04
N SER A 358 11.04 45.08 6.05
CA SER A 358 9.83 44.32 5.69
C SER A 358 9.60 44.36 4.18
N TYR A 359 8.86 43.37 3.68
CA TYR A 359 8.40 43.33 2.28
C TYR A 359 7.14 42.48 2.14
N LEU A 360 6.38 42.76 1.09
CA LEU A 360 5.34 41.90 0.58
C LEU A 360 5.90 40.98 -0.53
N ARG A 361 5.43 39.74 -0.53
CA ARG A 361 5.76 38.77 -1.56
C ARG A 361 4.49 38.22 -2.17
N SER A 362 4.39 38.25 -3.51
CA SER A 362 3.36 37.57 -4.25
C SER A 362 4.00 36.54 -5.20
N SER A 363 3.41 35.35 -5.30
CA SER A 363 3.85 34.38 -6.28
C SER A 363 2.67 33.61 -6.89
N LEU A 364 2.82 33.22 -8.16
CA LEU A 364 1.87 32.40 -8.87
C LEU A 364 2.60 31.23 -9.52
N ALA A 365 2.47 30.05 -8.89
CA ALA A 365 2.93 28.82 -9.50
C ALA A 365 1.82 28.18 -10.35
N LYS A 366 2.18 27.75 -11.55
CA LYS A 366 1.40 26.88 -12.43
C LYS A 366 2.18 25.59 -12.58
N GLU A 367 1.61 24.52 -12.04
CA GLU A 367 2.23 23.21 -12.05
C GLU A 367 1.40 22.26 -12.91
N SER A 368 2.05 21.49 -13.76
CA SER A 368 1.43 20.40 -14.50
C SER A 368 2.36 19.20 -14.53
N PHE A 369 1.78 18.01 -14.45
CA PHE A 369 2.53 16.79 -14.64
C PHE A 369 1.72 15.75 -15.39
N LEU A 370 2.42 14.83 -16.03
CA LEU A 370 1.86 13.65 -16.69
C LEU A 370 2.63 12.41 -16.28
N ASN A 371 2.00 11.48 -15.59
CA ASN A 371 2.53 10.16 -15.31
C ASN A 371 2.00 9.16 -16.32
N GLY A 372 2.86 8.43 -17.01
CA GLY A 372 2.51 7.36 -17.91
C GLY A 372 3.19 6.05 -17.52
N THR A 373 2.49 4.92 -17.61
CA THR A 373 3.09 3.59 -17.42
C THR A 373 2.48 2.62 -18.43
N ALA A 374 3.32 1.87 -19.12
CA ALA A 374 2.93 0.75 -19.96
C ALA A 374 3.70 -0.50 -19.53
N GLY A 375 3.01 -1.64 -19.43
CA GLY A 375 3.63 -2.87 -19.00
C GLY A 375 3.06 -4.08 -19.74
N ILE A 376 3.89 -5.08 -19.96
CA ILE A 376 3.52 -6.37 -20.52
C ILE A 376 4.06 -7.47 -19.62
N ASP A 377 3.20 -8.43 -19.28
CA ASP A 377 3.53 -9.57 -18.44
C ASP A 377 3.13 -10.86 -19.14
N TYR A 378 4.06 -11.79 -19.22
CA TYR A 378 3.79 -13.16 -19.63
C TYR A 378 3.96 -14.10 -18.44
N GLN A 379 2.95 -14.95 -18.21
CA GLN A 379 2.95 -15.94 -17.14
C GLN A 379 2.72 -17.34 -17.68
N ARG A 380 3.47 -18.30 -17.15
CA ARG A 380 3.32 -19.72 -17.44
C ARG A 380 3.29 -20.52 -16.15
N THR A 381 2.22 -21.29 -15.97
CA THR A 381 2.11 -22.28 -14.87
C THR A 381 2.56 -23.67 -15.33
N GLY A 382 3.10 -24.47 -14.41
CA GLY A 382 3.53 -25.83 -14.73
C GLY A 382 2.38 -26.76 -15.10
N ARG A 383 2.58 -27.61 -16.10
CA ARG A 383 1.57 -28.57 -16.61
C ARG A 383 1.20 -29.59 -15.51
N HIS A 384 2.17 -30.19 -14.84
CA HIS A 384 1.96 -31.19 -13.79
C HIS A 384 1.77 -30.58 -12.41
N ASN A 385 2.46 -29.48 -12.12
CA ASN A 385 2.34 -28.77 -10.85
C ASN A 385 1.94 -27.32 -11.10
N LYS A 386 0.67 -26.99 -10.83
CA LYS A 386 0.11 -25.65 -11.03
C LYS A 386 0.66 -24.58 -10.09
N GLN A 387 1.42 -24.96 -9.06
CA GLN A 387 2.10 -24.00 -8.16
C GLN A 387 3.46 -23.57 -8.75
N ARG A 388 4.01 -24.31 -9.72
CA ARG A 388 5.19 -23.89 -10.48
C ARG A 388 4.78 -22.72 -11.39
N LEU A 389 5.47 -21.58 -11.26
CA LEU A 389 5.13 -20.37 -11.98
C LEU A 389 6.39 -19.70 -12.52
N THR A 390 6.38 -19.37 -13.79
CA THR A 390 7.36 -18.47 -14.44
C THR A 390 6.66 -17.20 -14.83
N THR A 391 7.24 -16.05 -14.53
CA THR A 391 6.73 -14.73 -14.94
C THR A 391 7.84 -13.96 -15.62
N LEU A 392 7.58 -13.42 -16.80
CA LEU A 392 8.44 -12.47 -17.50
C LEU A 392 7.68 -11.17 -17.64
N SER A 393 8.30 -10.08 -17.22
CA SER A 393 7.65 -8.78 -17.18
C SER A 393 8.55 -7.69 -17.73
N TYR A 394 7.97 -6.78 -18.50
CA TYR A 394 8.60 -5.54 -18.92
C TYR A 394 7.67 -4.37 -18.63
N GLN A 395 8.23 -3.28 -18.11
CA GLN A 395 7.50 -2.05 -17.83
C GLN A 395 8.33 -0.85 -18.26
N ILE A 396 7.66 0.12 -18.86
CA ILE A 396 8.15 1.48 -19.09
C ILE A 396 7.28 2.45 -18.31
N SER A 397 7.87 3.43 -17.65
CA SER A 397 7.16 4.53 -17.02
C SER A 397 7.83 5.85 -17.32
N THR A 398 7.02 6.91 -17.39
CA THR A 398 7.47 8.29 -17.59
C THR A 398 6.74 9.23 -16.66
N ASN A 399 7.42 10.30 -16.24
CA ASN A 399 6.88 11.29 -15.30
C ASN A 399 7.39 12.70 -15.63
N PRO A 400 6.99 13.30 -16.77
CA PRO A 400 7.28 14.70 -17.04
C PRO A 400 6.48 15.63 -16.11
N GLN A 401 7.14 16.69 -15.66
CA GLN A 401 6.58 17.74 -14.81
C GLN A 401 7.04 19.11 -15.30
N TRP A 402 6.11 20.04 -15.42
CA TRP A 402 6.37 21.41 -15.80
C TRP A 402 5.90 22.35 -14.70
N ILE A 403 6.76 23.28 -14.31
CA ILE A 403 6.46 24.29 -13.29
C ILE A 403 6.83 25.65 -13.87
N LYS A 404 5.86 26.57 -13.84
CA LYS A 404 6.08 27.97 -14.12
C LYS A 404 5.70 28.76 -12.89
N ASN A 405 6.66 29.49 -12.33
CA ASN A 405 6.43 30.29 -11.14
C ASN A 405 6.91 31.73 -11.39
N ASN A 406 6.03 32.67 -11.11
CA ASN A 406 6.37 34.09 -11.11
C ASN A 406 6.31 34.61 -9.67
N THR A 407 7.37 35.25 -9.20
CA THR A 407 7.45 35.86 -7.86
C THR A 407 7.75 37.34 -8.01
N GLN A 408 7.08 38.14 -7.20
CA GLN A 408 7.27 39.60 -7.09
C GLN A 408 7.40 40.01 -5.63
N TYR A 409 8.14 41.06 -5.39
CA TYR A 409 8.34 41.70 -4.11
C TYR A 409 7.92 43.14 -4.18
N ASP A 410 7.09 43.59 -3.24
CA ASP A 410 6.48 44.89 -3.18
C ASP A 410 6.62 45.48 -1.76
N GLU A 411 6.39 46.78 -1.62
CA GLU A 411 6.37 47.48 -0.31
C GLU A 411 7.63 47.19 0.52
N ILE A 412 8.80 47.29 -0.09
CA ILE A 412 10.07 47.02 0.59
C ILE A 412 10.43 48.21 1.46
N VAL A 413 10.44 48.01 2.75
CA VAL A 413 10.81 49.02 3.76
C VAL A 413 12.05 48.54 4.53
N TYR A 414 13.01 49.42 4.75
CA TYR A 414 14.22 49.13 5.51
C TYR A 414 14.69 50.34 6.28
N ASN A 415 15.35 50.10 7.40
CA ASN A 415 15.71 51.15 8.36
C ASN A 415 17.22 51.41 8.43
N THR A 416 18.03 50.81 7.60
CA THR A 416 19.50 50.99 7.53
C THR A 416 19.92 51.48 6.16
N PRO A 417 21.04 52.22 6.04
CA PRO A 417 21.52 52.76 4.76
C PRO A 417 22.06 51.70 3.79
N SER A 418 21.94 50.44 4.10
CA SER A 418 22.35 49.31 3.24
C SER A 418 21.33 49.06 2.13
N ASN A 419 21.81 48.67 0.95
CA ASN A 419 20.94 48.27 -0.14
C ASN A 419 20.30 46.91 0.13
N ILE A 420 19.22 46.88 0.92
CA ILE A 420 18.54 45.64 1.35
C ILE A 420 18.01 44.80 0.18
N ILE A 421 17.71 45.46 -0.95
CA ILE A 421 17.22 44.73 -2.14
C ILE A 421 18.33 43.84 -2.69
N GLU A 422 19.56 44.36 -2.80
CA GLU A 422 20.71 43.56 -3.26
C GLU A 422 21.15 42.56 -2.22
N GLU A 423 21.20 42.97 -0.95
CA GLU A 423 21.59 42.07 0.14
C GLU A 423 20.67 40.84 0.27
N LEU A 424 19.36 41.06 0.22
CA LEU A 424 18.37 39.98 0.30
C LEU A 424 17.97 39.40 -1.06
N GLN A 425 18.51 39.93 -2.14
CA GLN A 425 18.19 39.52 -3.52
C GLN A 425 16.67 39.55 -3.83
N LEU A 426 16.00 40.63 -3.37
CA LEU A 426 14.55 40.81 -3.53
C LEU A 426 14.17 41.28 -4.95
N TYR A 427 14.59 40.50 -5.95
CA TYR A 427 14.26 40.77 -7.34
C TYR A 427 13.08 39.91 -7.78
N ALA A 428 12.20 40.51 -8.59
CA ALA A 428 11.17 39.74 -9.25
C ALA A 428 11.82 38.63 -10.09
N ASN A 429 11.27 37.45 -10.01
CA ASN A 429 11.81 36.31 -10.75
C ASN A 429 10.73 35.46 -11.40
N ARG A 430 11.08 34.80 -12.50
CA ARG A 430 10.31 33.79 -13.18
C ARG A 430 11.14 32.49 -13.24
N THR A 431 10.54 31.38 -12.83
CA THR A 431 11.12 30.05 -12.95
C THR A 431 10.33 29.26 -13.97
N ASP A 432 11.01 28.69 -14.95
CA ASP A 432 10.48 27.73 -15.89
C ASP A 432 11.23 26.39 -15.66
N ALA A 433 10.56 25.40 -15.06
CA ALA A 433 11.14 24.09 -14.77
C ALA A 433 10.51 23.01 -15.64
N ASP A 434 11.36 22.18 -16.26
CA ASP A 434 10.99 20.99 -17.04
C ASP A 434 11.75 19.79 -16.48
N ASN A 435 11.04 18.90 -15.83
CA ASN A 435 11.60 17.68 -15.24
C ASN A 435 11.06 16.47 -16.00
N LYS A 436 11.91 15.56 -16.41
CA LYS A 436 11.56 14.34 -17.14
C LYS A 436 12.18 13.13 -16.45
N SER A 437 11.40 12.07 -16.33
CA SER A 437 11.89 10.78 -15.85
C SER A 437 11.37 9.69 -16.77
N VAL A 438 12.26 8.83 -17.23
CA VAL A 438 11.91 7.61 -17.99
C VAL A 438 12.58 6.43 -17.31
N GLU A 439 11.79 5.42 -17.00
CA GLU A 439 12.26 4.21 -16.34
C GLU A 439 11.84 2.98 -17.12
N HIS A 440 12.81 2.10 -17.40
CA HIS A 440 12.60 0.77 -17.99
C HIS A 440 12.90 -0.28 -16.94
N THR A 441 12.03 -1.26 -16.81
CA THR A 441 12.22 -2.39 -15.90
C THR A 441 11.96 -3.70 -16.60
N LEU A 442 12.92 -4.61 -16.48
CA LEU A 442 12.83 -6.01 -16.87
C LEU A 442 12.86 -6.88 -15.62
N GLN A 443 11.95 -7.86 -15.52
CA GLN A 443 11.92 -8.78 -14.39
C GLN A 443 11.57 -10.19 -14.85
N ALA A 444 12.30 -11.18 -14.31
CA ALA A 444 12.03 -12.59 -14.49
C ALA A 444 11.94 -13.29 -13.14
N ASP A 445 10.80 -13.92 -12.85
CA ASP A 445 10.56 -14.64 -11.60
C ASP A 445 10.26 -16.10 -11.86
N TYR A 446 10.77 -16.97 -11.00
CA TYR A 446 10.50 -18.40 -11.01
C TYR A 446 10.18 -18.90 -9.62
N THR A 447 9.01 -19.52 -9.48
CA THR A 447 8.57 -20.18 -8.25
C THR A 447 8.39 -21.66 -8.52
N THR A 448 9.01 -22.53 -7.71
CA THR A 448 8.86 -23.97 -7.83
C THR A 448 8.73 -24.63 -6.46
N PRO A 449 7.62 -25.33 -6.19
CA PRO A 449 7.57 -26.26 -5.07
C PRO A 449 8.45 -27.47 -5.40
N ILE A 450 9.33 -27.82 -4.46
CA ILE A 450 10.13 -29.05 -4.49
C ILE A 450 9.23 -30.21 -4.11
N ASP A 451 8.51 -30.03 -3.01
CA ASP A 451 7.51 -30.98 -2.49
C ASP A 451 6.34 -30.22 -1.82
N LYS A 452 5.50 -30.93 -1.02
CA LYS A 452 4.37 -30.34 -0.32
C LYS A 452 4.75 -29.36 0.81
N HIS A 453 5.99 -29.41 1.28
CA HIS A 453 6.52 -28.61 2.38
C HIS A 453 7.50 -27.53 1.92
N ASN A 454 8.19 -27.77 0.81
CA ASN A 454 9.34 -26.99 0.38
C ASN A 454 9.07 -26.25 -0.93
N THR A 455 9.30 -24.94 -0.93
CA THR A 455 9.15 -24.08 -2.11
C THR A 455 10.38 -23.18 -2.25
N ILE A 456 10.88 -23.04 -3.48
CA ILE A 456 11.92 -22.09 -3.85
C ILE A 456 11.30 -21.01 -4.74
N GLU A 457 11.65 -19.76 -4.47
CA GLU A 457 11.35 -18.60 -5.31
C GLU A 457 12.66 -17.89 -5.63
N THR A 458 12.89 -17.57 -6.90
CA THR A 458 14.08 -16.85 -7.36
C THR A 458 13.71 -15.90 -8.48
N GLY A 459 14.50 -14.87 -8.69
CA GLY A 459 14.29 -13.94 -9.80
C GLY A 459 15.43 -12.97 -10.00
N LEU A 460 15.37 -12.34 -11.17
CA LEU A 460 16.26 -11.28 -11.62
C LEU A 460 15.45 -10.05 -11.99
N LYS A 461 15.97 -8.87 -11.67
CA LYS A 461 15.37 -7.59 -12.01
C LYS A 461 16.43 -6.61 -12.47
N TYR A 462 16.17 -5.91 -13.56
CA TYR A 462 17.01 -4.84 -14.06
C TYR A 462 16.19 -3.59 -14.32
N ILE A 463 16.66 -2.47 -13.74
CA ILE A 463 16.01 -1.15 -13.85
C ILE A 463 17.02 -0.20 -14.48
N VAL A 464 16.60 0.52 -15.51
CA VAL A 464 17.31 1.68 -16.07
C VAL A 464 16.43 2.90 -15.87
N ARG A 465 16.93 3.88 -15.14
CA ARG A 465 16.20 5.11 -14.85
C ARG A 465 17.01 6.30 -15.35
N ASN A 466 16.40 7.08 -16.24
CA ASN A 466 16.96 8.32 -16.75
C ASN A 466 16.09 9.49 -16.29
N ASN A 467 16.70 10.40 -15.55
CA ASN A 467 16.06 11.65 -15.12
C ASN A 467 16.80 12.83 -15.75
N GLU A 468 16.04 13.82 -16.17
CA GLU A 468 16.55 15.09 -16.68
C GLU A 468 15.76 16.20 -15.98
N SER A 469 16.46 17.23 -15.51
CA SER A 469 15.84 18.38 -14.86
C SER A 469 16.49 19.65 -15.39
N THR A 470 15.64 20.52 -15.92
CA THR A 470 16.00 21.86 -16.36
C THR A 470 15.21 22.85 -15.52
N ASN A 471 15.89 23.80 -14.90
CA ASN A 471 15.29 24.90 -14.16
C ASN A 471 15.89 26.19 -14.70
N ASP A 472 15.15 26.88 -15.57
CA ASP A 472 15.53 28.17 -16.14
C ASP A 472 14.98 29.28 -15.26
N ILE A 473 15.86 30.15 -14.76
CA ILE A 473 15.51 31.26 -13.91
C ILE A 473 15.80 32.54 -14.65
N TYR A 474 14.80 33.40 -14.67
CA TYR A 474 14.86 34.74 -15.19
C TYR A 474 14.60 35.69 -14.04
N ASP A 475 15.44 36.68 -13.85
CA ASP A 475 15.24 37.69 -12.81
C ASP A 475 15.35 39.10 -13.39
N ALA A 476 14.81 40.06 -12.66
CA ALA A 476 14.82 41.49 -13.01
C ALA A 476 16.01 42.23 -12.37
N ARG A 477 17.09 41.56 -12.04
CA ARG A 477 18.27 42.12 -11.37
C ARG A 477 19.06 43.05 -12.26
N ILE A 478 19.21 42.67 -13.52
CA ILE A 478 20.06 43.39 -14.48
C ILE A 478 19.34 44.61 -15.08
N VAL A 479 18.06 44.44 -15.44
CA VAL A 479 17.20 45.50 -15.97
C VAL A 479 15.88 45.49 -15.17
N VAL A 480 15.60 46.60 -14.51
CA VAL A 480 14.38 46.73 -13.72
C VAL A 480 13.15 46.60 -14.61
N GLY A 481 12.29 45.63 -14.32
CA GLY A 481 11.07 45.35 -15.08
C GLY A 481 11.22 44.34 -16.20
N ASP A 482 12.43 44.03 -16.67
CA ASP A 482 12.69 42.99 -17.69
C ASP A 482 13.25 41.71 -17.07
N PHE A 483 12.68 40.57 -17.44
CA PHE A 483 13.15 39.26 -16.99
C PHE A 483 14.29 38.79 -17.90
N VAL A 484 15.52 38.81 -17.37
CA VAL A 484 16.74 38.36 -18.04
C VAL A 484 17.13 36.99 -17.51
N TYR A 485 17.49 36.08 -18.42
CA TYR A 485 17.98 34.74 -18.03
C TYR A 485 19.22 34.86 -17.15
N ASN A 486 19.18 34.12 -16.03
CA ASN A 486 20.28 34.09 -15.06
C ASN A 486 20.91 32.70 -15.04
N ASP A 487 22.05 32.54 -15.73
CA ASP A 487 22.75 31.28 -15.84
C ASP A 487 23.26 30.77 -14.47
N GLN A 488 23.69 31.65 -13.57
CA GLN A 488 24.17 31.28 -12.24
C GLN A 488 23.09 30.69 -11.34
N ARG A 489 21.82 31.11 -11.52
CA ARG A 489 20.68 30.59 -10.77
C ARG A 489 19.92 29.50 -11.51
N SER A 490 20.23 29.27 -12.77
CA SER A 490 19.65 28.22 -13.59
C SER A 490 20.42 26.89 -13.40
N ASN A 491 19.77 25.78 -13.69
CA ASN A 491 20.38 24.46 -13.53
C ASN A 491 19.81 23.49 -14.56
N HIS A 492 20.71 22.79 -15.25
CA HIS A 492 20.35 21.68 -16.12
C HIS A 492 21.24 20.48 -15.82
N TYR A 493 20.64 19.35 -15.42
CA TYR A 493 21.38 18.14 -15.13
C TYR A 493 20.65 16.86 -15.57
N LYS A 494 21.40 15.79 -15.75
CA LYS A 494 20.94 14.43 -16.04
C LYS A 494 21.42 13.47 -14.97
N ASN A 495 20.56 12.52 -14.62
CA ASN A 495 20.89 11.45 -13.69
C ASN A 495 20.43 10.12 -14.27
N ARG A 496 21.38 9.18 -14.45
CA ARG A 496 21.11 7.81 -14.83
C ARG A 496 21.38 6.87 -13.66
N ASN A 497 20.45 5.97 -13.41
CA ASN A 497 20.59 4.90 -12.44
C ASN A 497 20.35 3.55 -13.12
N ASP A 498 21.33 2.64 -13.05
CA ASP A 498 21.21 1.26 -13.49
C ASP A 498 21.22 0.36 -12.23
N ILE A 499 20.15 -0.42 -12.01
CA ILE A 499 20.01 -1.26 -10.83
C ILE A 499 19.80 -2.71 -11.27
N LEU A 500 20.74 -3.58 -10.92
CA LEU A 500 20.64 -5.02 -11.12
C LEU A 500 20.37 -5.69 -9.78
N ALA A 501 19.32 -6.50 -9.71
CA ALA A 501 18.97 -7.23 -8.52
C ALA A 501 18.73 -8.71 -8.79
N ALA A 502 19.18 -9.57 -7.88
CA ALA A 502 18.92 -11.00 -7.87
C ALA A 502 18.43 -11.41 -6.48
N TYR A 503 17.45 -12.31 -6.40
CA TYR A 503 16.93 -12.81 -5.13
C TYR A 503 16.72 -14.31 -5.11
N LEU A 504 16.83 -14.88 -3.91
CA LEU A 504 16.50 -16.25 -3.61
C LEU A 504 15.71 -16.28 -2.29
N SER A 505 14.60 -17.00 -2.27
CA SER A 505 13.77 -17.24 -1.09
C SER A 505 13.43 -18.72 -1.01
N TYR A 506 13.60 -19.30 0.16
CA TYR A 506 13.19 -20.67 0.44
C TYR A 506 12.09 -20.66 1.48
N THR A 507 11.05 -21.44 1.27
CA THR A 507 9.93 -21.56 2.21
C THR A 507 9.72 -23.00 2.60
N TYR A 508 9.82 -23.26 3.90
CA TYR A 508 9.42 -24.53 4.52
C TYR A 508 8.08 -24.35 5.24
N ARG A 509 7.15 -25.29 5.03
CA ARG A 509 5.83 -25.27 5.70
C ARG A 509 5.53 -26.62 6.31
N SER A 510 5.28 -26.64 7.63
CA SER A 510 4.73 -27.78 8.35
C SER A 510 3.39 -27.43 9.02
N ALA A 511 2.80 -28.39 9.73
CA ALA A 511 1.55 -28.14 10.44
C ALA A 511 1.71 -27.11 11.58
N ALA A 512 2.84 -27.10 12.27
CA ALA A 512 3.10 -26.24 13.43
C ALA A 512 3.99 -25.02 13.12
N VAL A 513 4.96 -25.17 12.21
CA VAL A 513 5.99 -24.16 11.95
C VAL A 513 6.14 -23.92 10.46
N SER A 514 6.27 -22.64 10.09
CA SER A 514 6.68 -22.23 8.73
C SER A 514 7.88 -21.30 8.83
N LEU A 515 8.84 -21.51 7.93
CA LEU A 515 10.12 -20.82 7.89
C LEU A 515 10.34 -20.24 6.48
N MET A 516 10.84 -18.98 6.39
CA MET A 516 11.10 -18.31 5.10
C MET A 516 12.35 -17.44 5.19
N PRO A 517 13.57 -18.00 5.05
CA PRO A 517 14.76 -17.21 4.75
C PRO A 517 14.72 -16.67 3.32
N GLY A 518 15.27 -15.48 3.15
CA GLY A 518 15.39 -14.83 1.87
C GLY A 518 16.66 -13.98 1.79
N LEU A 519 17.25 -13.93 0.64
CA LEU A 519 18.44 -13.17 0.35
C LEU A 519 18.27 -12.43 -0.97
N ARG A 520 18.59 -11.15 -0.99
CA ARG A 520 18.58 -10.33 -2.18
C ARG A 520 19.92 -9.61 -2.32
N TYR A 521 20.49 -9.63 -3.49
CA TYR A 521 21.66 -8.85 -3.87
C TYR A 521 21.22 -7.76 -4.82
N GLU A 522 21.65 -6.51 -4.56
CA GLU A 522 21.42 -5.36 -5.44
C GLU A 522 22.74 -4.66 -5.73
N TYR A 523 23.00 -4.45 -7.01
CA TYR A 523 24.07 -3.61 -7.52
C TYR A 523 23.49 -2.39 -8.21
N THR A 524 23.98 -1.21 -7.84
CA THR A 524 23.52 0.07 -8.41
C THR A 524 24.71 0.81 -8.96
N TYR A 525 24.58 1.26 -10.20
CA TYR A 525 25.45 2.26 -10.83
C TYR A 525 24.66 3.55 -10.98
N GLN A 526 25.30 4.68 -10.63
CA GLN A 526 24.72 6.01 -10.73
C GLN A 526 25.68 6.93 -11.48
N ASP A 527 25.14 7.72 -12.42
CA ASP A 527 25.87 8.73 -13.19
C ASP A 527 25.05 10.03 -13.21
N ILE A 528 25.62 11.10 -12.65
CA ILE A 528 25.01 12.43 -12.59
C ILE A 528 25.91 13.35 -13.40
N ARG A 529 25.32 14.10 -14.35
CA ARG A 529 26.00 15.08 -15.20
C ARG A 529 25.30 16.42 -15.16
N TYR A 530 26.06 17.45 -14.94
CA TYR A 530 25.63 18.85 -14.99
C TYR A 530 25.97 19.43 -16.34
N LEU A 531 24.93 19.87 -17.09
CA LEU A 531 25.08 20.31 -18.46
C LEU A 531 25.20 21.84 -18.56
N SER A 532 24.63 22.58 -17.63
CA SER A 532 24.73 24.03 -17.52
C SER A 532 24.35 24.51 -16.11
N GLY A 533 24.62 25.77 -15.82
CA GLY A 533 24.34 26.43 -14.55
C GLY A 533 25.60 26.60 -13.69
N ALA A 534 25.45 27.16 -12.48
CA ALA A 534 26.52 27.53 -11.58
C ALA A 534 27.45 26.36 -11.19
N MET A 535 26.95 25.13 -11.19
CA MET A 535 27.72 23.97 -10.74
C MET A 535 28.75 23.47 -11.75
N GLY A 536 28.51 23.62 -13.05
CA GLY A 536 29.42 23.18 -14.11
C GLY A 536 29.72 21.67 -14.10
N ALA A 537 30.61 21.24 -15.00
CA ALA A 537 31.00 19.82 -15.14
C ALA A 537 31.82 19.29 -13.94
N ASP A 538 32.41 20.15 -13.13
CA ASP A 538 33.17 19.78 -11.94
C ASP A 538 32.31 19.14 -10.84
N ALA A 539 30.98 19.28 -10.92
CA ALA A 539 30.02 18.64 -10.06
C ALA A 539 29.55 17.27 -10.55
N ASP A 540 30.03 16.81 -11.71
CA ASP A 540 29.71 15.49 -12.23
C ASP A 540 30.08 14.40 -11.21
N TYR A 541 29.19 13.44 -11.03
CA TYR A 541 29.38 12.34 -10.09
C TYR A 541 29.04 11.01 -10.73
N SER A 542 29.95 10.05 -10.65
CA SER A 542 29.65 8.67 -10.96
C SER A 542 30.08 7.76 -9.81
N GLY A 543 29.22 6.82 -9.47
CA GLY A 543 29.48 5.90 -8.36
C GLY A 543 28.73 4.59 -8.53
N HIS A 544 29.17 3.60 -7.77
CA HIS A 544 28.51 2.30 -7.69
C HIS A 544 28.51 1.79 -6.26
N TYR A 545 27.50 1.03 -5.91
CA TYR A 545 27.40 0.37 -4.62
C TYR A 545 26.63 -0.94 -4.74
N ALA A 546 26.97 -1.87 -3.85
CA ALA A 546 26.34 -3.18 -3.80
C ALA A 546 25.88 -3.49 -2.38
N TYR A 547 24.71 -4.08 -2.27
CA TYR A 547 24.14 -4.47 -0.97
C TYR A 547 23.62 -5.89 -1.01
N LEU A 548 23.89 -6.60 0.10
CA LEU A 548 23.28 -7.88 0.39
C LEU A 548 22.16 -7.64 1.42
N VAL A 549 20.93 -8.02 1.09
CA VAL A 549 19.73 -7.70 1.85
C VAL A 549 19.08 -8.99 2.35
N PRO A 550 19.42 -9.44 3.57
CA PRO A 550 18.84 -10.63 4.16
C PRO A 550 17.46 -10.37 4.75
N SER A 551 16.64 -11.42 4.75
CA SER A 551 15.35 -11.47 5.43
C SER A 551 15.10 -12.85 6.01
N MET A 552 14.36 -12.92 7.11
CA MET A 552 13.99 -14.17 7.78
C MET A 552 12.62 -14.02 8.42
N LYS A 553 11.77 -15.01 8.23
CA LYS A 553 10.49 -15.10 8.90
C LYS A 553 10.27 -16.49 9.44
N VAL A 554 9.74 -16.55 10.64
CA VAL A 554 9.31 -17.81 11.30
C VAL A 554 7.90 -17.60 11.82
N ASN A 555 6.98 -18.49 11.51
CA ASN A 555 5.62 -18.45 12.00
C ASN A 555 5.29 -19.75 12.72
N PHE A 556 4.88 -19.63 13.98
CA PHE A 556 4.42 -20.73 14.84
C PHE A 556 2.89 -20.68 14.92
N LYS A 557 2.24 -21.78 14.62
CA LYS A 557 0.81 -21.96 14.89
C LYS A 557 0.65 -22.45 16.34
N VAL A 558 0.28 -21.53 17.23
CA VAL A 558 0.14 -21.80 18.68
C VAL A 558 -1.23 -22.45 18.98
N GLY A 559 -2.22 -22.21 18.14
CA GLY A 559 -3.56 -22.76 18.26
C GLY A 559 -4.35 -22.65 16.95
N PRO A 560 -5.61 -23.10 16.92
CA PRO A 560 -6.44 -23.10 15.71
C PRO A 560 -6.65 -21.70 15.10
N HIS A 561 -6.62 -20.66 15.94
CA HIS A 561 -6.82 -19.26 15.56
C HIS A 561 -5.67 -18.36 15.98
N GLN A 562 -4.59 -18.93 16.52
CA GLN A 562 -3.49 -18.23 17.14
C GLN A 562 -2.18 -18.51 16.42
N SER A 563 -1.38 -17.48 16.20
CA SER A 563 -0.05 -17.59 15.64
C SER A 563 0.92 -16.60 16.27
N LEU A 564 2.18 -17.00 16.34
CA LEU A 564 3.30 -16.16 16.75
C LEU A 564 4.28 -16.10 15.59
N ARG A 565 4.59 -14.89 15.11
CA ARG A 565 5.54 -14.65 14.04
C ARG A 565 6.74 -13.88 14.56
N LEU A 566 7.91 -14.37 14.21
CA LEU A 566 9.19 -13.67 14.37
C LEU A 566 9.66 -13.24 12.99
N GLU A 567 10.14 -12.02 12.87
CA GLU A 567 10.62 -11.50 11.59
C GLU A 567 11.86 -10.64 11.77
N TYR A 568 12.76 -10.77 10.82
CA TYR A 568 13.89 -9.89 10.60
C TYR A 568 13.96 -9.54 9.12
N GLY A 569 14.26 -8.29 8.80
CA GLY A 569 14.48 -7.87 7.44
C GLY A 569 15.34 -6.60 7.38
N MET A 570 16.34 -6.64 6.52
CA MET A 570 17.06 -5.45 6.13
C MET A 570 16.32 -4.73 5.00
N ARG A 571 16.35 -3.39 4.97
CA ARG A 571 15.81 -2.54 3.92
C ARG A 571 16.79 -1.44 3.58
N LEU A 572 16.74 -1.02 2.32
CA LEU A 572 17.51 0.10 1.79
C LEU A 572 16.56 1.24 1.44
N SER A 573 17.05 2.48 1.46
CA SER A 573 16.34 3.64 0.94
C SER A 573 17.35 4.55 0.26
N ARG A 574 17.23 4.70 -1.06
CA ARG A 574 18.13 5.51 -1.87
C ARG A 574 17.70 6.95 -1.84
N PRO A 575 18.62 7.92 -1.80
CA PRO A 575 18.26 9.32 -1.92
C PRO A 575 17.63 9.57 -3.30
N SER A 576 16.46 10.21 -3.30
CA SER A 576 15.87 10.67 -4.56
C SER A 576 16.66 11.83 -5.12
N ILE A 577 16.44 12.14 -6.40
CA ILE A 577 17.06 13.28 -7.07
C ILE A 577 16.81 14.61 -6.32
N TYR A 578 15.68 14.71 -5.62
CA TYR A 578 15.35 15.88 -4.81
C TYR A 578 16.36 16.10 -3.67
N TYR A 579 16.86 15.02 -3.05
CA TYR A 579 17.89 15.12 -2.00
C TYR A 579 19.30 15.29 -2.56
N LEU A 580 19.56 14.71 -3.74
CA LEU A 580 20.89 14.71 -4.36
C LEU A 580 21.20 16.01 -5.12
N ASN A 581 20.15 16.72 -5.62
CA ASN A 581 20.37 17.91 -6.45
C ASN A 581 21.02 19.03 -5.65
N PRO A 582 22.31 19.38 -5.87
CA PRO A 582 23.01 20.43 -5.13
C PRO A 582 22.58 21.84 -5.53
N TYR A 583 21.50 21.97 -6.33
CA TYR A 583 20.95 23.26 -6.71
C TYR A 583 20.67 24.14 -5.48
N PHE A 584 21.27 25.33 -5.46
CA PHE A 584 21.07 26.33 -4.43
C PHE A 584 19.77 27.08 -4.68
N ASN A 585 18.70 26.66 -4.00
CA ASN A 585 17.37 27.24 -4.15
C ASN A 585 17.19 28.45 -3.23
N ASP A 586 17.42 29.62 -3.76
CA ASP A 586 17.27 30.93 -3.12
C ASP A 586 16.03 31.72 -3.61
N LEU A 587 15.08 31.03 -4.28
CA LEU A 587 13.82 31.67 -4.73
C LEU A 587 13.02 32.28 -3.58
N ASN A 588 13.24 31.82 -2.38
CA ASN A 588 12.88 32.52 -1.15
C ASN A 588 14.18 32.83 -0.38
N PRO A 589 14.67 34.07 -0.42
CA PRO A 589 15.98 34.41 0.14
C PRO A 589 16.07 34.21 1.66
N GLN A 590 14.92 34.11 2.34
CA GLN A 590 14.88 33.84 3.80
C GLN A 590 14.85 32.33 4.13
N ARG A 591 14.68 31.48 3.12
CA ARG A 591 14.59 30.01 3.29
C ARG A 591 15.28 29.32 2.14
N ILE A 592 16.56 29.15 2.28
CA ILE A 592 17.41 28.56 1.25
C ILE A 592 17.47 27.06 1.48
N THR A 593 17.37 26.30 0.39
CA THR A 593 17.52 24.85 0.43
C THR A 593 18.51 24.40 -0.64
N GLN A 594 19.38 23.48 -0.28
CA GLN A 594 20.34 22.88 -1.19
C GLN A 594 20.38 21.36 -0.94
N GLY A 595 20.33 20.56 -2.01
CA GLY A 595 20.52 19.12 -1.89
C GLY A 595 22.00 18.76 -1.67
N ASN A 596 22.26 17.48 -1.48
CA ASN A 596 23.60 16.97 -1.22
C ASN A 596 23.89 15.76 -2.12
N GLY A 597 24.77 15.94 -3.11
CA GLY A 597 25.14 14.89 -4.05
C GLY A 597 25.95 13.72 -3.44
N GLN A 598 26.43 13.90 -2.20
CA GLN A 598 27.27 12.90 -1.50
C GLN A 598 26.44 11.99 -0.56
N LEU A 599 25.12 11.97 -0.69
CA LEU A 599 24.28 11.13 0.16
C LEU A 599 24.38 9.66 -0.18
N ASP A 600 24.63 8.85 0.85
CA ASP A 600 24.56 7.40 0.80
C ASP A 600 23.14 6.89 1.02
N ALA A 601 22.89 5.64 0.62
CA ALA A 601 21.64 4.98 0.91
C ALA A 601 21.46 4.71 2.42
N GLU A 602 20.24 4.94 2.91
CA GLU A 602 19.85 4.55 4.26
C GLU A 602 19.78 3.03 4.37
N ARG A 603 20.14 2.47 5.52
CA ARG A 603 20.01 1.04 5.84
C ARG A 603 19.19 0.85 7.09
N SER A 604 18.11 0.10 6.99
CA SER A 604 17.26 -0.19 8.15
C SER A 604 17.26 -1.69 8.47
N HIS A 605 17.47 -2.03 9.72
CA HIS A 605 17.32 -3.36 10.29
C HIS A 605 16.03 -3.39 11.10
N ASN A 606 15.10 -4.24 10.70
CA ASN A 606 13.78 -4.33 11.30
C ASN A 606 13.63 -5.70 11.96
N PHE A 607 13.32 -5.74 13.25
CA PHE A 607 13.01 -6.93 14.03
C PHE A 607 11.57 -6.84 14.50
N GLY A 608 10.82 -7.92 14.43
CA GLY A 608 9.42 -7.94 14.82
C GLY A 608 9.01 -9.24 15.49
N ILE A 609 8.14 -9.11 16.48
CA ILE A 609 7.42 -10.23 17.13
C ILE A 609 5.95 -9.90 17.04
N THR A 610 5.18 -10.72 16.34
CA THR A 610 3.76 -10.50 16.12
C THR A 610 2.95 -11.68 16.65
N TYR A 611 2.03 -11.41 17.55
CA TYR A 611 1.01 -12.36 18.00
C TYR A 611 -0.33 -12.02 17.34
N GLY A 612 -0.96 -13.03 16.73
CA GLY A 612 -2.28 -12.91 16.11
C GLY A 612 -3.27 -13.92 16.71
N ASN A 613 -4.48 -13.43 17.00
CA ASN A 613 -5.62 -14.28 17.37
C ASN A 613 -6.85 -13.83 16.57
N PHE A 614 -7.35 -14.69 15.68
CA PHE A 614 -8.38 -14.34 14.70
C PHE A 614 -9.60 -15.24 14.84
N THR A 615 -10.62 -14.73 15.52
CA THR A 615 -11.91 -15.39 15.69
C THR A 615 -13.04 -14.61 15.00
N ARG A 616 -14.22 -15.19 14.91
CA ARG A 616 -15.40 -14.48 14.34
C ARG A 616 -15.79 -13.22 15.11
N LYS A 617 -15.67 -13.26 16.44
CA LYS A 617 -16.09 -12.16 17.33
C LYS A 617 -14.97 -11.17 17.59
N LEU A 618 -13.74 -11.66 17.74
CA LEU A 618 -12.60 -10.87 18.14
C LEU A 618 -11.40 -11.17 17.25
N ASN A 619 -10.86 -10.15 16.61
CA ASN A 619 -9.57 -10.21 15.92
C ASN A 619 -8.59 -9.33 16.68
N LEU A 620 -7.53 -9.91 17.19
CA LEU A 620 -6.45 -9.24 17.90
C LEU A 620 -5.15 -9.50 17.14
N ASN A 621 -4.40 -8.45 16.88
CA ASN A 621 -3.01 -8.52 16.44
C ASN A 621 -2.18 -7.56 17.28
N MET A 622 -1.10 -8.07 17.85
CA MET A 622 -0.15 -7.29 18.63
C MET A 622 1.24 -7.52 18.04
N SER A 623 1.92 -6.43 17.70
CA SER A 623 3.26 -6.49 17.12
C SER A 623 4.20 -5.58 17.91
N LEU A 624 5.25 -6.17 18.47
CA LEU A 624 6.38 -5.45 19.03
C LEU A 624 7.49 -5.39 17.97
N GLY A 625 7.85 -4.19 17.54
CA GLY A 625 8.86 -3.96 16.52
C GLY A 625 10.03 -3.15 17.08
N TYR A 626 11.24 -3.49 16.65
CA TYR A 626 12.43 -2.67 16.82
C TYR A 626 13.05 -2.39 15.46
N ARG A 627 13.25 -1.11 15.14
CA ARG A 627 13.90 -0.66 13.91
C ARG A 627 15.12 0.16 14.26
N ARG A 628 16.25 -0.21 13.67
CA ARG A 628 17.46 0.58 13.62
C ARG A 628 17.70 1.05 12.20
N LEU A 629 17.84 2.36 12.03
CA LEU A 629 18.17 3.01 10.77
C LEU A 629 19.57 3.61 10.91
N ASP A 630 20.47 3.17 10.07
CA ASP A 630 21.81 3.70 9.93
C ASP A 630 21.89 4.55 8.65
N ASN A 631 22.66 5.64 8.67
CA ASN A 631 22.78 6.62 7.58
C ASN A 631 21.42 7.25 7.19
N GLY A 632 20.55 7.54 8.16
CA GLY A 632 19.27 8.17 7.89
C GLY A 632 19.46 9.53 7.20
N ILE A 633 18.71 9.77 6.11
CA ILE A 633 18.72 11.04 5.38
C ILE A 633 17.75 11.98 6.07
N GLU A 634 18.28 13.00 6.73
CA GLU A 634 17.49 14.01 7.44
C GLU A 634 17.84 15.41 6.96
N GLN A 635 16.87 16.29 7.04
CA GLN A 635 17.09 17.72 6.80
C GLN A 635 17.76 18.34 8.03
N VAL A 636 18.87 19.01 7.80
CA VAL A 636 19.59 19.78 8.82
C VAL A 636 19.51 21.26 8.45
N SER A 637 19.10 22.07 9.42
CA SER A 637 18.90 23.50 9.24
C SER A 637 19.78 24.30 10.18
N ARG A 638 20.23 25.48 9.71
CA ARG A 638 20.95 26.46 10.51
C ARG A 638 20.58 27.87 10.05
N ILE A 639 20.73 28.84 10.90
CA ILE A 639 20.62 30.25 10.51
C ILE A 639 21.98 30.78 10.08
N ILE A 640 21.96 31.60 9.02
CA ILE A 640 23.14 32.35 8.52
C ILE A 640 23.44 33.48 9.47
N GLY A 641 24.71 33.64 9.85
CA GLY A 641 25.19 34.69 10.73
C GLY A 641 25.16 36.09 10.13
N ASP A 642 25.45 37.11 10.93
CA ASP A 642 25.33 38.54 10.55
C ASP A 642 26.22 38.98 9.37
N GLY A 643 27.29 38.23 9.05
CA GLY A 643 28.12 38.49 7.88
C GLY A 643 27.58 37.99 6.55
N GLY A 644 26.48 37.24 6.58
CA GLY A 644 26.08 36.44 5.41
C GLY A 644 27.03 35.25 5.17
N GLU A 645 26.79 34.49 4.16
CA GLU A 645 27.64 33.34 3.81
C GLU A 645 27.64 33.10 2.29
N TYR A 646 28.82 32.83 1.75
CA TYR A 646 29.01 32.43 0.37
C TYR A 646 29.12 30.92 0.25
N PHE A 647 28.50 30.36 -0.77
CA PHE A 647 28.48 28.96 -1.10
C PHE A 647 29.06 28.71 -2.49
N ASP A 648 29.43 27.49 -2.78
CA ASP A 648 29.88 27.03 -4.09
C ASP A 648 30.98 27.94 -4.68
N GLU A 649 32.07 28.14 -3.90
CA GLU A 649 33.23 28.97 -4.26
C GLU A 649 32.87 30.45 -4.53
N GLY A 650 31.86 30.94 -3.83
CA GLY A 650 31.45 32.35 -3.95
C GLY A 650 30.38 32.65 -5.01
N LYS A 651 29.87 31.61 -5.69
CA LYS A 651 28.84 31.75 -6.73
C LYS A 651 27.45 32.10 -6.18
N HIS A 652 27.17 31.65 -4.95
CA HIS A 652 25.89 31.87 -4.28
C HIS A 652 26.06 32.58 -2.94
N TYR A 653 25.13 33.44 -2.61
CA TYR A 653 25.15 34.19 -1.36
C TYR A 653 23.87 33.95 -0.57
N ALA A 654 23.99 33.66 0.70
CA ALA A 654 22.90 33.59 1.65
C ALA A 654 22.99 34.79 2.59
N ALA A 655 21.90 35.57 2.62
CA ALA A 655 21.83 36.77 3.45
C ALA A 655 21.78 36.47 4.95
N PRO A 656 22.23 37.42 5.81
CA PRO A 656 22.12 37.30 7.25
C PRO A 656 20.70 37.03 7.71
N GLY A 657 20.52 36.09 8.63
CA GLY A 657 19.24 35.69 9.17
C GLY A 657 18.43 34.73 8.32
N ALA A 658 18.94 34.36 7.13
CA ALA A 658 18.30 33.32 6.32
C ALA A 658 18.41 31.93 6.96
N LEU A 659 17.36 31.13 6.86
CA LEU A 659 17.36 29.74 7.26
C LEU A 659 17.89 28.88 6.10
N TYR A 660 19.13 28.42 6.21
CA TYR A 660 19.71 27.46 5.27
C TYR A 660 19.41 26.02 5.69
N SER A 661 18.99 25.20 4.76
CA SER A 661 18.65 23.80 5.00
C SER A 661 19.27 22.91 3.92
N THR A 662 19.92 21.82 4.35
CA THR A 662 20.45 20.78 3.44
C THR A 662 20.10 19.39 3.94
N TYR A 663 20.42 18.36 3.17
CA TYR A 663 20.21 16.97 3.54
C TYR A 663 21.52 16.29 3.87
N MET A 664 21.52 15.46 4.91
CA MET A 664 22.72 14.76 5.38
C MET A 664 22.38 13.36 5.86
N ASN A 665 23.30 12.44 5.69
CA ASN A 665 23.24 11.16 6.37
C ASN A 665 23.55 11.38 7.86
N ILE A 666 22.57 11.17 8.73
CA ILE A 666 22.75 11.27 10.18
C ILE A 666 23.20 9.92 10.76
N GLY A 667 23.77 9.92 11.96
CA GLY A 667 24.34 8.74 12.57
C GLY A 667 23.36 7.57 12.74
N ARG A 668 22.32 7.75 13.54
CA ARG A 668 21.42 6.65 13.89
C ARG A 668 20.03 7.12 14.27
N THR A 669 19.02 6.36 13.79
CA THR A 669 17.65 6.45 14.30
C THR A 669 17.22 5.09 14.84
N GLN A 670 16.74 5.04 16.06
CA GLN A 670 16.21 3.83 16.70
C GLN A 670 14.73 4.06 17.03
N ARG A 671 13.90 3.07 16.71
CA ARG A 671 12.48 3.10 17.02
C ARG A 671 12.04 1.76 17.59
N THR A 672 11.49 1.77 18.80
CA THR A 672 10.75 0.65 19.38
C THR A 672 9.26 0.97 19.33
N ALA A 673 8.44 0.09 18.82
CA ALA A 673 7.02 0.34 18.62
C ALA A 673 6.18 -0.87 19.04
N LEU A 674 5.08 -0.61 19.73
CA LEU A 674 3.99 -1.56 19.98
C LEU A 674 2.79 -1.15 19.14
N ASP A 675 2.43 -2.02 18.20
CA ASP A 675 1.23 -1.91 17.37
C ASP A 675 0.16 -2.85 17.90
N VAL A 676 -1.05 -2.34 18.12
CA VAL A 676 -2.20 -3.13 18.55
C VAL A 676 -3.36 -2.86 17.62
N TYR A 677 -3.82 -3.90 16.97
CA TYR A 677 -5.07 -3.92 16.23
C TYR A 677 -6.09 -4.78 16.97
N LEU A 678 -7.23 -4.21 17.27
CA LEU A 678 -8.36 -4.91 17.89
C LEU A 678 -9.61 -4.63 17.07
N ARG A 679 -10.26 -5.69 16.60
CA ARG A 679 -11.60 -5.61 16.04
C ARG A 679 -12.56 -6.49 16.81
N TRP A 680 -13.62 -5.90 17.33
CA TRP A 680 -14.68 -6.58 18.06
C TRP A 680 -16.00 -6.47 17.30
N ASN A 681 -16.49 -7.61 16.80
CA ASN A 681 -17.83 -7.76 16.24
C ASN A 681 -18.79 -8.08 17.38
N MET A 682 -19.36 -7.03 18.01
CA MET A 682 -20.28 -7.18 19.13
C MET A 682 -21.47 -8.06 18.73
N ASN A 683 -22.03 -7.79 17.55
CA ASN A 683 -23.08 -8.59 16.93
C ASN A 683 -23.04 -8.42 15.38
N SER A 684 -24.04 -8.92 14.66
CA SER A 684 -24.13 -8.79 13.20
C SER A 684 -24.34 -7.35 12.71
N ARG A 685 -24.72 -6.42 13.60
CA ARG A 685 -25.02 -5.03 13.26
C ARG A 685 -23.94 -4.05 13.68
N ILE A 686 -23.21 -4.32 14.76
CA ILE A 686 -22.25 -3.38 15.38
C ILE A 686 -20.88 -4.00 15.38
N SER A 687 -19.90 -3.28 14.83
CA SER A 687 -18.48 -3.61 14.95
C SER A 687 -17.67 -2.39 15.34
N TRP A 688 -16.66 -2.62 16.19
CA TRP A 688 -15.69 -1.64 16.63
C TRP A 688 -14.30 -2.08 16.20
N THR A 689 -13.50 -1.11 15.76
CA THR A 689 -12.10 -1.34 15.42
C THR A 689 -11.25 -0.30 16.12
N ILE A 690 -10.21 -0.73 16.78
CA ILE A 690 -9.22 0.11 17.44
C ILE A 690 -7.85 -0.21 16.84
N ASN A 691 -7.13 0.82 16.44
CA ASN A 691 -5.74 0.74 16.05
C ASN A 691 -4.93 1.66 16.96
N SER A 692 -3.90 1.14 17.57
CA SER A 692 -2.97 1.88 18.43
C SER A 692 -1.55 1.59 17.98
N ASN A 693 -0.75 2.60 17.81
CA ASN A 693 0.70 2.53 17.71
C ASN A 693 1.30 3.40 18.81
N VAL A 694 2.09 2.82 19.67
CA VAL A 694 2.88 3.52 20.69
C VAL A 694 4.33 3.24 20.38
N SER A 695 5.13 4.28 20.16
CA SER A 695 6.54 4.11 19.81
C SER A 695 7.42 5.10 20.53
N TYR A 696 8.61 4.65 20.89
CA TYR A 696 9.70 5.46 21.34
C TYR A 696 10.71 5.62 20.21
N LEU A 697 11.06 6.86 19.91
CA LEU A 697 11.99 7.24 18.86
C LEU A 697 13.20 7.92 19.49
N ASP A 698 14.40 7.55 19.02
CA ASP A 698 15.68 8.18 19.39
C ASP A 698 16.47 8.45 18.10
N LEU A 699 16.69 9.72 17.80
CA LEU A 699 17.46 10.21 16.67
C LEU A 699 18.76 10.82 17.18
N SER A 700 19.89 10.43 16.60
CA SER A 700 21.21 10.88 17.05
C SER A 700 22.15 11.13 15.88
N ASP A 701 22.74 12.32 15.85
CA ASP A 701 23.85 12.71 14.99
C ASP A 701 25.03 13.15 15.86
N PRO A 702 25.91 12.23 16.26
CA PRO A 702 27.03 12.54 17.13
C PRO A 702 28.02 13.55 16.51
N ALA A 703 28.15 13.53 15.16
CA ALA A 703 29.08 14.43 14.47
C ALA A 703 28.71 15.91 14.62
N ARG A 704 27.41 16.20 14.78
CA ARG A 704 26.86 17.55 14.95
C ARG A 704 26.31 17.81 16.35
N GLN A 705 26.53 16.86 17.28
CA GLN A 705 26.03 16.91 18.66
C GLN A 705 24.50 17.10 18.72
N LEU A 706 23.76 16.60 17.72
CA LEU A 706 22.31 16.67 17.68
C LEU A 706 21.73 15.36 18.21
N ARG A 707 20.77 15.46 19.12
CA ARG A 707 19.99 14.33 19.59
C ARG A 707 18.60 14.76 19.99
N ASN A 708 17.60 14.00 19.57
CA ASN A 708 16.24 14.19 20.01
C ASN A 708 15.55 12.84 20.19
N HIS A 709 14.71 12.74 21.21
CA HIS A 709 14.00 11.50 21.51
C HIS A 709 12.63 11.75 22.12
N GLY A 710 11.76 10.77 22.09
CA GLY A 710 10.47 10.85 22.76
C GLY A 710 9.45 9.82 22.32
N TRP A 711 8.34 9.84 23.02
CA TRP A 711 7.19 8.98 22.74
C TRP A 711 6.31 9.59 21.66
N GLN A 712 5.84 8.72 20.78
CA GLN A 712 4.86 9.02 19.75
C GLN A 712 3.72 8.01 19.84
N THR A 713 2.49 8.51 19.78
CA THR A 713 1.29 7.68 19.86
C THR A 713 0.34 8.04 18.71
N SER A 714 -0.17 7.03 18.04
CA SER A 714 -1.27 7.16 17.10
C SER A 714 -2.39 6.21 17.53
N LEU A 715 -3.55 6.75 17.84
CA LEU A 715 -4.73 6.00 18.26
C LEU A 715 -5.88 6.31 17.33
N SER A 716 -6.55 5.30 16.78
CA SER A 716 -7.79 5.51 16.04
C SER A 716 -8.84 4.48 16.43
N GLY A 717 -10.04 4.96 16.64
CA GLY A 717 -11.24 4.15 16.87
C GLY A 717 -12.25 4.39 15.75
N SER A 718 -12.84 3.33 15.24
CA SER A 718 -13.97 3.41 14.31
C SER A 718 -15.10 2.48 14.72
N THR A 719 -16.33 2.92 14.44
CA THR A 719 -17.54 2.13 14.64
C THR A 719 -18.31 2.05 13.34
N SER A 720 -18.93 0.90 13.07
CA SER A 720 -19.86 0.71 11.98
C SER A 720 -21.12 0.09 12.52
N VAL A 721 -22.25 0.75 12.27
CA VAL A 721 -23.59 0.34 12.72
C VAL A 721 -24.50 0.14 11.51
N ARG A 722 -25.02 -1.07 11.35
CA ARG A 722 -26.04 -1.40 10.34
C ARG A 722 -27.41 -1.13 10.94
N LEU A 723 -28.13 -0.20 10.34
CA LEU A 723 -29.50 0.18 10.70
C LEU A 723 -30.48 -0.51 9.75
N PRO A 724 -31.78 -0.59 10.10
CA PRO A 724 -32.80 -1.08 9.20
C PRO A 724 -32.84 -0.31 7.86
N GLY A 725 -33.32 -0.95 6.80
CA GLY A 725 -33.47 -0.33 5.48
C GLY A 725 -32.13 -0.14 4.72
N ASP A 726 -31.17 -1.05 4.90
CA ASP A 726 -29.85 -1.02 4.28
C ASP A 726 -29.05 0.26 4.56
N LEU A 727 -29.36 0.92 5.67
CA LEU A 727 -28.68 2.12 6.13
C LEU A 727 -27.48 1.74 6.99
N ARG A 728 -26.34 2.37 6.74
CA ARG A 728 -25.11 2.18 7.50
C ARG A 728 -24.58 3.50 8.02
N LEU A 729 -24.39 3.57 9.32
CA LEU A 729 -23.72 4.68 10.00
C LEU A 729 -22.27 4.26 10.30
N MET A 730 -21.34 5.13 9.99
CA MET A 730 -19.92 4.97 10.31
C MET A 730 -19.42 6.20 11.04
N GLY A 731 -18.64 5.99 12.10
CA GLY A 731 -17.98 7.07 12.84
C GLY A 731 -16.51 6.71 13.06
N ARG A 732 -15.64 7.70 13.03
CA ARG A 732 -14.22 7.54 13.31
C ARG A 732 -13.69 8.73 14.09
N LEU A 733 -12.81 8.43 15.05
CA LEU A 733 -11.98 9.35 15.79
C LEU A 733 -10.53 8.90 15.67
N ALA A 734 -9.61 9.82 15.36
CA ALA A 734 -8.18 9.50 15.28
C ALA A 734 -7.36 10.60 15.94
N TYR A 735 -6.46 10.20 16.82
CA TYR A 735 -5.53 11.04 17.53
C TYR A 735 -4.10 10.67 17.16
N SER A 736 -3.26 11.66 16.86
CA SER A 736 -1.82 11.50 16.72
C SER A 736 -1.16 12.46 17.71
N SER A 737 -0.27 11.95 18.55
CA SER A 737 0.53 12.77 19.43
C SER A 737 1.54 13.61 18.66
N ARG A 738 2.23 14.46 19.35
CA ARG A 738 3.40 15.18 18.84
C ARG A 738 4.39 14.19 18.22
N SER A 739 4.91 14.50 17.03
CA SER A 739 5.96 13.70 16.38
C SER A 739 7.34 14.32 16.61
N VAL A 740 8.34 13.48 16.85
CA VAL A 740 9.74 13.88 17.12
C VAL A 740 10.52 13.89 15.80
N MET A 741 11.30 14.93 15.56
CA MET A 741 12.26 15.09 14.46
C MET A 741 13.63 15.39 15.05
N LEU A 742 14.72 15.24 14.30
CA LEU A 742 16.08 15.47 14.81
C LEU A 742 16.23 16.87 15.43
N GLN A 743 15.76 17.90 14.75
CA GLN A 743 15.81 19.29 15.20
C GLN A 743 14.42 19.86 15.50
N GLY A 744 13.50 19.06 16.11
CA GLY A 744 12.21 19.64 16.44
C GLY A 744 11.07 18.64 16.61
N ASN A 745 9.85 19.14 16.41
CA ASN A 745 8.64 18.34 16.53
C ASN A 745 7.45 18.97 15.78
N ASN A 746 6.45 18.15 15.47
CA ASN A 746 5.13 18.61 15.03
C ASN A 746 4.12 18.51 16.18
N ASN A 747 3.05 19.32 16.13
CA ASN A 747 2.00 19.28 17.14
C ASN A 747 1.14 18.00 17.05
N SER A 748 0.38 17.73 18.09
CA SER A 748 -0.65 16.70 18.11
C SER A 748 -1.83 17.08 17.23
N LEU A 749 -2.51 16.07 16.68
CA LEU A 749 -3.70 16.24 15.81
C LEU A 749 -4.80 15.30 16.26
N LEU A 750 -6.01 15.84 16.34
CA LEU A 750 -7.25 15.08 16.50
C LEU A 750 -8.10 15.26 15.25
N THR A 751 -8.55 14.17 14.65
CA THR A 751 -9.41 14.17 13.46
C THR A 751 -10.62 13.27 13.66
N TYR A 752 -11.78 13.66 13.11
CA TYR A 752 -13.00 12.88 13.22
C TYR A 752 -13.87 13.01 11.97
N ASN A 753 -14.62 11.95 11.71
CA ASN A 753 -15.61 11.96 10.63
C ASN A 753 -16.81 11.07 10.97
N ILE A 754 -17.93 11.38 10.34
CA ILE A 754 -19.16 10.59 10.36
C ILE A 754 -19.68 10.42 8.94
N GLY A 755 -20.17 9.25 8.62
CA GLY A 755 -20.71 8.91 7.31
C GLY A 755 -22.00 8.13 7.41
N LEU A 756 -22.95 8.42 6.51
CA LEU A 756 -24.20 7.72 6.36
C LEU A 756 -24.32 7.22 4.93
N THR A 757 -24.49 5.92 4.75
CA THR A 757 -24.56 5.27 3.43
C THR A 757 -25.84 4.47 3.34
N ARG A 758 -26.55 4.56 2.21
CA ARG A 758 -27.72 3.75 1.90
C ARG A 758 -27.67 3.26 0.46
N SER A 759 -28.04 1.99 0.27
CA SER A 759 -28.18 1.39 -1.05
C SER A 759 -29.66 1.29 -1.44
N PHE A 760 -29.93 1.58 -2.71
CA PHE A 760 -31.27 1.66 -3.29
C PHE A 760 -31.32 0.78 -4.55
N LEU A 761 -32.51 0.57 -5.06
CA LEU A 761 -32.86 -0.21 -6.24
C LEU A 761 -32.59 -1.72 -6.07
N LYS A 762 -33.15 -2.50 -7.00
CA LYS A 762 -32.93 -3.94 -7.07
C LYS A 762 -31.40 -4.20 -7.22
N ASP A 763 -30.91 -5.23 -6.56
CA ASP A 763 -29.48 -5.61 -6.53
C ASP A 763 -28.54 -4.49 -6.02
N LYS A 764 -29.10 -3.51 -5.26
CA LYS A 764 -28.35 -2.39 -4.67
C LYS A 764 -27.54 -1.59 -5.70
N ARG A 765 -28.16 -1.33 -6.86
CA ARG A 765 -27.51 -0.69 -8.01
C ARG A 765 -27.17 0.78 -7.80
N LEU A 766 -27.92 1.50 -6.94
CA LEU A 766 -27.63 2.88 -6.58
C LEU A 766 -27.20 2.93 -5.11
N THR A 767 -26.06 3.53 -4.84
CA THR A 767 -25.58 3.80 -3.48
C THR A 767 -25.38 5.29 -3.32
N LEU A 768 -26.00 5.86 -2.27
CA LEU A 768 -25.80 7.25 -1.86
C LEU A 768 -25.06 7.27 -0.53
N SER A 769 -24.09 8.17 -0.40
CA SER A 769 -23.31 8.36 0.82
C SER A 769 -23.22 9.85 1.15
N LEU A 770 -23.57 10.20 2.38
CA LEU A 770 -23.32 11.50 2.98
C LEU A 770 -22.14 11.40 3.92
N MET A 771 -21.27 12.39 3.94
CA MET A 771 -20.11 12.43 4.80
C MET A 771 -19.87 13.82 5.35
N ALA A 772 -19.51 13.87 6.63
CA ALA A 772 -19.03 15.06 7.30
C ALA A 772 -17.70 14.76 8.01
N THR A 773 -16.69 15.55 7.72
CA THR A 773 -15.36 15.47 8.37
C THR A 773 -15.06 16.80 9.04
N GLU A 774 -14.50 16.79 10.25
CA GLU A 774 -14.15 18.00 11.02
C GLU A 774 -15.33 18.98 11.11
N PHE A 775 -16.57 18.46 11.20
CA PHE A 775 -17.80 19.26 11.06
C PHE A 775 -17.99 20.32 12.18
N ALA A 776 -17.38 20.11 13.35
CA ALA A 776 -17.41 21.08 14.45
C ALA A 776 -16.25 22.10 14.41
N ARG A 777 -15.31 21.97 13.47
CA ARG A 777 -14.10 22.80 13.39
C ARG A 777 -13.78 23.12 11.93
N SER A 778 -13.80 24.40 11.58
CA SER A 778 -13.54 24.84 10.21
C SER A 778 -12.07 24.76 9.82
N TRP A 779 -11.17 25.10 10.75
CA TRP A 779 -9.72 25.21 10.53
C TRP A 779 -8.96 24.22 11.39
N MET A 780 -7.91 23.68 10.83
CA MET A 780 -6.95 22.85 11.51
C MET A 780 -5.56 23.47 11.38
N THR A 781 -4.88 23.68 12.50
CA THR A 781 -3.51 24.17 12.55
C THR A 781 -2.54 23.01 12.67
N ARG A 782 -1.60 22.95 11.75
CA ARG A 782 -0.41 22.12 11.84
C ARG A 782 0.77 22.98 12.21
N SER A 783 1.33 22.77 13.42
CA SER A 783 2.49 23.49 13.90
C SER A 783 3.72 22.60 13.82
N THR A 784 4.78 23.13 13.23
CA THR A 784 6.11 22.52 13.18
C THR A 784 7.07 23.43 13.92
N THR A 785 7.77 22.89 14.90
CA THR A 785 8.84 23.57 15.60
C THR A 785 10.17 22.99 15.16
N THR A 786 11.12 23.86 14.79
CA THR A 786 12.49 23.49 14.46
C THR A 786 13.44 24.33 15.29
N TYR A 787 14.48 23.72 15.86
CA TYR A 787 15.46 24.44 16.68
C TYR A 787 16.88 23.92 16.41
N GLY A 788 17.82 24.78 16.61
CA GLY A 788 19.25 24.50 16.57
C GLY A 788 19.96 25.23 17.70
N THR A 789 21.29 25.23 17.68
CA THR A 789 22.11 25.88 18.73
C THR A 789 21.82 27.38 18.85
N ASN A 790 21.54 28.03 17.72
CA ASN A 790 21.42 29.49 17.65
C ASN A 790 20.07 29.96 17.07
N PHE A 791 19.08 29.07 16.92
CA PHE A 791 17.77 29.46 16.40
C PHE A 791 16.62 28.62 16.93
N TYR A 792 15.43 29.22 16.85
CA TYR A 792 14.14 28.58 17.05
C TYR A 792 13.19 29.07 15.95
N THR A 793 12.50 28.14 15.29
CA THR A 793 11.45 28.48 14.31
C THR A 793 10.19 27.69 14.64
N GLN A 794 9.06 28.40 14.71
CA GLN A 794 7.73 27.80 14.74
C GLN A 794 6.99 28.19 13.46
N ARG A 795 6.42 27.19 12.79
CA ARG A 795 5.62 27.36 11.59
C ARG A 795 4.22 26.77 11.79
N ASP A 796 3.22 27.60 11.64
CA ASP A 796 1.82 27.25 11.76
C ASP A 796 1.17 27.27 10.38
N ASN A 797 0.66 26.12 9.94
CA ASN A 797 -0.08 25.98 8.69
C ASN A 797 -1.55 25.74 9.02
N GLN A 798 -2.41 26.70 8.69
CA GLN A 798 -3.84 26.62 8.87
C GLN A 798 -4.52 26.20 7.57
N VAL A 799 -5.15 25.02 7.58
CA VAL A 799 -5.89 24.50 6.44
C VAL A 799 -7.35 24.28 6.82
N LYS A 800 -8.25 24.58 5.88
CA LYS A 800 -9.65 24.26 6.05
C LYS A 800 -9.83 22.76 5.83
N ARG A 801 -10.30 22.06 6.88
CA ARG A 801 -10.51 20.60 6.86
C ARG A 801 -11.98 20.21 6.96
N GLN A 802 -12.84 21.16 7.25
CA GLN A 802 -14.29 20.93 7.27
C GLN A 802 -14.76 20.51 5.88
N TYR A 803 -15.25 19.29 5.80
CA TYR A 803 -15.69 18.66 4.55
C TYR A 803 -17.11 18.12 4.71
N PHE A 804 -17.98 18.50 3.78
CA PHE A 804 -19.29 17.93 3.61
C PHE A 804 -19.41 17.45 2.18
N GLY A 805 -19.75 16.18 2.00
CA GLY A 805 -19.81 15.57 0.68
C GLY A 805 -20.99 14.64 0.50
N LEU A 806 -21.55 14.67 -0.72
CA LEU A 806 -22.50 13.70 -1.23
C LEU A 806 -21.84 12.90 -2.34
N THR A 807 -21.89 11.58 -2.24
CA THR A 807 -21.43 10.65 -3.26
C THR A 807 -22.60 9.83 -3.77
N ALA A 808 -22.72 9.71 -5.09
CA ALA A 808 -23.64 8.81 -5.76
C ALA A 808 -22.86 7.82 -6.61
N MET A 809 -23.21 6.55 -6.53
CA MET A 809 -22.64 5.49 -7.36
C MET A 809 -23.75 4.67 -7.97
N TYR A 810 -23.71 4.51 -9.29
CA TYR A 810 -24.65 3.69 -10.04
C TYR A 810 -23.95 2.55 -10.76
N ARG A 811 -24.45 1.32 -10.56
CA ARG A 811 -23.90 0.09 -11.11
C ARG A 811 -24.83 -0.50 -12.16
N PHE A 812 -24.30 -0.83 -13.34
CA PHE A 812 -25.02 -1.54 -14.40
C PHE A 812 -24.19 -2.68 -14.97
N GLY A 813 -24.91 -3.66 -15.57
CA GLY A 813 -24.32 -4.94 -15.95
C GLY A 813 -24.21 -5.92 -14.78
N THR A 814 -23.78 -7.13 -15.08
CA THR A 814 -23.58 -8.22 -14.11
C THR A 814 -22.39 -9.05 -14.51
N LEU A 815 -21.58 -9.45 -13.53
CA LEU A 815 -20.56 -10.47 -13.66
C LEU A 815 -21.10 -11.75 -13.03
N ARG A 816 -21.07 -12.87 -13.78
CA ARG A 816 -21.48 -14.18 -13.32
C ARG A 816 -20.27 -15.07 -13.09
N GLN A 817 -20.35 -15.98 -12.15
CA GLN A 817 -19.26 -16.89 -11.82
C GLN A 817 -19.03 -17.91 -12.93
N SER A 818 -17.81 -18.09 -13.41
CA SER A 818 -17.39 -19.03 -14.47
C SER A 818 -16.17 -19.89 -14.07
N ALA A 819 -15.84 -20.93 -14.86
CA ALA A 819 -15.09 -22.09 -14.39
C ALA A 819 -13.55 -22.16 -14.61
N THR A 820 -12.73 -21.12 -14.73
CA THR A 820 -11.29 -21.21 -15.04
C THR A 820 -10.33 -20.50 -14.06
N LYS A 821 -9.09 -21.05 -13.89
CA LYS A 821 -8.11 -20.67 -12.81
C LYS A 821 -6.92 -19.89 -13.32
N ARG A 822 -6.30 -18.92 -12.53
CA ARG A 822 -4.85 -18.56 -12.57
C ARG A 822 -4.31 -17.64 -11.48
N ALA A 823 -2.98 -17.68 -11.27
CA ALA A 823 -2.21 -16.85 -10.33
C ALA A 823 -1.53 -15.68 -11.08
N SER A 824 -1.23 -14.58 -10.43
CA SER A 824 -0.61 -13.40 -11.06
C SER A 824 0.47 -12.76 -10.20
N HIS A 825 1.53 -12.25 -10.85
CA HIS A 825 2.61 -11.47 -10.29
C HIS A 825 3.00 -10.37 -11.28
N GLY A 826 3.43 -9.21 -10.83
CA GLY A 826 3.83 -8.08 -11.68
C GLY A 826 5.01 -7.29 -11.13
N ILE A 827 5.57 -6.38 -11.93
CA ILE A 827 6.71 -5.52 -11.59
C ILE A 827 6.32 -4.49 -10.53
N HIS A 828 7.22 -4.27 -9.56
CA HIS A 828 7.14 -3.23 -8.54
C HIS A 828 8.47 -2.50 -8.47
N ASN A 829 8.44 -1.17 -8.57
CA ASN A 829 9.59 -0.31 -8.36
C ASN A 829 9.28 0.65 -7.21
N ASP A 830 9.87 0.40 -6.05
CA ASP A 830 9.66 1.16 -4.82
C ASP A 830 10.98 1.64 -4.22
N ASP A 831 11.98 1.82 -5.08
CA ASP A 831 13.35 2.03 -4.72
C ASP A 831 13.74 3.49 -4.47
N LEU A 832 12.79 4.43 -4.45
CA LEU A 832 13.04 5.82 -4.18
C LEU A 832 12.32 6.32 -2.92
N LYS A 833 13.07 6.95 -2.02
CA LYS A 833 12.49 7.76 -0.94
C LYS A 833 11.87 9.02 -1.57
N ALA A 834 10.56 9.17 -1.43
CA ALA A 834 9.86 10.36 -1.89
C ALA A 834 10.39 11.59 -1.14
N GLY A 835 10.74 12.64 -1.90
CA GLY A 835 11.05 13.94 -1.33
C GLY A 835 9.84 14.43 -0.51
N GLY A 836 10.09 14.88 0.72
CA GLY A 836 9.05 15.44 1.57
C GLY A 836 8.40 16.65 0.87
N ARG A 837 7.06 16.65 0.79
CA ARG A 837 6.28 17.83 0.40
C ARG A 837 6.02 18.72 1.59
#